data_74fe48607574f4bdb17af9f6d65677d9
#
_entry.id   74fe48607574f4bdb17af9f6d65677d9
#
_cell.length_a   1.000
_cell.length_b   1.000
_cell.length_c   1.000
_cell.angle_alpha   90.00
_cell.angle_beta   90.00
_cell.angle_gamma   90.00
#
_symmetry.space_group_name_H-M   'P 1'
#
loop_
_entity.id
_entity.type
_entity.pdbx_description
1 polymer ?
#
loop_
_entity_poly.entity_id
_entity_poly.type
_entity_poly.pdbx_seq_one_letter_code
_entity_poly.pdbx_strand_id
1 'polypeptide(L)'
;MAADNDDEILPLFIEAKDSSARSIISDIPHSLLQSIERVRHRHFSTATTNGGDASSNENLLKQLVELTNSKKKVDTEPLSDDDGSLSYPQMERVPGCIATVHVKTTLIPTTTSSSDNPKEYRVLLEGTSDALLSGGLVELLSQVLAGSDTENGHEVSCVTASDVLKLKPEALTTALGLQNVLSRGRNDGMASMVRVVQRQIQSLLDAQSGEEAKQPSGENMETSLQTSNANGSERQPTVAMLLSGGVDSSVAMHLLLRQNYNVTAFYLRIWLEDELAHLGECPWEDDLQVCQSVCEHAGNVTLETVSLGKEYRERVVQYTIEEAQRGRTPNPDIMCNSRIKFGCFLEYIEKAGLDFDYVASGHYARLEDVVTSSTTTTTSTQKRLFRAPDPIKDQSYFLCALTQKQLSKVIFPIGMYQKAEVRELANEFQLPNRNRPDSQGLCFLGKVKFDEFLASYLGNRPGDVVDAMTGDIIGRHNGLWYHTVGQRKGIGKVMFPLATAHGPWYVVAKDQERDIVYVSNRYDEDDFARARSEFELEDIKWISGTPPLDAKDTETETEWNEIRFDMKIRHGPKIVQGSLILNGDGSTGNVRLDNKDGGLAPGQYVVFYQIGTLECLGAGVISEKHWAKFLQTQQNEMATGEEQQLEIKR
;
A
#
# COMPACT_ATOMS: atom_id res chain seq x y z
N MET A 1 49.76 9.48 -37.36
CA MET A 1 49.78 8.09 -36.90
C MET A 1 49.19 8.12 -35.52
N ALA A 2 47.93 8.00 -35.45
CA ALA A 2 47.15 7.70 -34.25
C ALA A 2 45.97 6.88 -34.79
N ALA A 3 46.13 5.59 -34.77
CA ALA A 3 45.12 4.60 -35.05
C ALA A 3 45.30 3.50 -34.00
N ASP A 4 44.17 2.96 -33.58
CA ASP A 4 43.98 1.69 -32.92
C ASP A 4 44.22 1.63 -31.40
N ASN A 5 43.21 2.18 -30.68
CA ASN A 5 42.86 1.71 -29.34
C ASN A 5 41.39 1.23 -29.23
N ASP A 6 40.70 1.08 -30.35
CA ASP A 6 39.28 0.67 -30.37
C ASP A 6 39.09 -0.81 -30.08
N ASP A 7 40.14 -1.63 -30.13
CA ASP A 7 40.04 -3.08 -29.98
C ASP A 7 40.14 -3.59 -28.51
N GLU A 8 40.55 -2.75 -27.56
CA GLU A 8 40.73 -3.23 -26.15
C GLU A 8 39.49 -3.11 -25.26
N ILE A 9 38.52 -2.24 -25.60
CA ILE A 9 37.33 -2.01 -24.77
C ILE A 9 36.18 -2.94 -25.13
N LEU A 10 36.06 -3.34 -26.40
CA LEU A 10 35.05 -4.26 -26.87
C LEU A 10 35.08 -5.66 -26.22
N PRO A 11 36.25 -6.25 -25.86
CA PRO A 11 36.32 -7.59 -25.24
C PRO A 11 35.67 -7.69 -23.87
N LEU A 12 35.62 -6.63 -23.06
CA LEU A 12 35.07 -6.64 -21.70
C LEU A 12 33.54 -6.71 -21.64
N PHE A 13 32.86 -6.23 -22.70
CA PHE A 13 31.41 -6.36 -22.87
C PHE A 13 31.00 -7.69 -23.54
N ILE A 14 31.96 -8.52 -23.98
CA ILE A 14 31.73 -9.72 -24.81
C ILE A 14 31.26 -10.94 -24.00
N GLU A 15 31.18 -10.90 -22.67
CA GLU A 15 30.55 -12.00 -21.88
C GLU A 15 29.02 -12.04 -21.95
N ALA A 16 28.35 -11.10 -22.64
CA ALA A 16 26.94 -11.24 -22.94
C ALA A 16 26.73 -12.42 -23.92
N LYS A 17 26.17 -13.51 -23.42
CA LYS A 17 25.84 -14.72 -24.20
C LYS A 17 24.76 -14.48 -25.26
N ASP A 18 24.15 -13.30 -25.29
CA ASP A 18 23.04 -12.95 -26.17
C ASP A 18 23.51 -12.02 -27.31
N SER A 19 23.30 -12.46 -28.55
CA SER A 19 23.65 -11.70 -29.76
C SER A 19 22.84 -10.39 -29.90
N SER A 20 21.65 -10.31 -29.32
CA SER A 20 20.78 -9.13 -29.34
C SER A 20 21.36 -7.99 -28.46
N ALA A 21 21.92 -8.32 -27.30
CA ALA A 21 22.55 -7.34 -26.40
C ALA A 21 23.79 -6.71 -27.03
N ARG A 22 24.57 -7.45 -27.81
CA ARG A 22 25.76 -6.91 -28.52
C ARG A 22 25.40 -5.85 -29.55
N SER A 23 24.32 -6.05 -30.32
CA SER A 23 23.85 -5.07 -31.32
C SER A 23 23.36 -3.78 -30.68
N ILE A 24 22.81 -3.83 -29.46
CA ILE A 24 22.31 -2.65 -28.74
C ILE A 24 23.47 -1.82 -28.18
N ILE A 25 24.52 -2.46 -27.69
CA ILE A 25 25.69 -1.80 -27.07
C ILE A 25 26.59 -1.15 -28.13
N SER A 26 26.70 -1.71 -29.33
CA SER A 26 27.53 -1.17 -30.42
C SER A 26 27.13 0.25 -30.90
N ASP A 27 25.91 0.66 -30.62
CA ASP A 27 25.35 1.95 -31.02
C ASP A 27 25.58 3.05 -29.96
N ILE A 28 26.17 2.73 -28.82
CA ILE A 28 26.43 3.71 -27.75
C ILE A 28 27.75 4.49 -28.08
N PRO A 29 27.75 5.84 -27.96
CA PRO A 29 28.95 6.64 -28.13
C PRO A 29 30.11 6.19 -27.23
N HIS A 30 31.35 6.23 -27.75
CA HIS A 30 32.53 5.69 -27.06
C HIS A 30 32.81 6.38 -25.70
N SER A 31 32.64 7.69 -25.60
CA SER A 31 32.78 8.48 -24.37
C SER A 31 31.81 8.04 -23.31
N LEU A 32 30.59 7.73 -23.74
CA LEU A 32 29.51 7.25 -22.85
C LEU A 32 29.75 5.80 -22.41
N LEU A 33 30.24 4.92 -23.28
CA LEU A 33 30.66 3.56 -22.94
C LEU A 33 31.76 3.57 -21.88
N GLN A 34 32.78 4.41 -22.03
CA GLN A 34 33.84 4.55 -21.03
C GLN A 34 33.30 5.04 -19.67
N SER A 35 32.34 5.96 -19.69
CA SER A 35 31.72 6.45 -18.48
C SER A 35 30.84 5.39 -17.81
N ILE A 36 30.05 4.64 -18.57
CA ILE A 36 29.23 3.51 -18.10
C ILE A 36 30.12 2.44 -17.47
N GLU A 37 31.23 2.09 -18.10
CA GLU A 37 32.16 1.07 -17.62
C GLU A 37 32.82 1.47 -16.30
N ARG A 38 33.24 2.74 -16.17
CA ARG A 38 33.78 3.27 -14.90
C ARG A 38 32.76 3.20 -13.77
N VAL A 39 31.52 3.65 -14.02
CA VAL A 39 30.44 3.62 -13.04
C VAL A 39 30.11 2.17 -12.66
N ARG A 40 30.06 1.27 -13.65
CA ARG A 40 29.86 -0.18 -13.43
C ARG A 40 30.97 -0.77 -12.58
N HIS A 41 32.22 -0.48 -12.89
CA HIS A 41 33.38 -0.99 -12.16
C HIS A 41 33.42 -0.46 -10.72
N ARG A 42 33.08 0.82 -10.52
CA ARG A 42 33.04 1.46 -9.21
C ARG A 42 31.98 0.85 -8.29
N HIS A 43 30.79 0.57 -8.80
CA HIS A 43 29.63 0.17 -7.99
C HIS A 43 29.29 -1.32 -8.10
N PHE A 44 29.66 -2.02 -9.17
CA PHE A 44 29.19 -3.37 -9.47
C PHE A 44 30.32 -4.39 -9.74
N SER A 45 31.55 -4.08 -9.40
CA SER A 45 32.73 -4.92 -9.72
C SER A 45 32.73 -6.33 -9.17
N THR A 46 31.96 -6.60 -8.10
CA THR A 46 31.91 -7.92 -7.44
C THR A 46 30.77 -8.83 -7.92
N ALA A 47 29.83 -8.31 -8.72
CA ALA A 47 28.58 -9.02 -9.06
C ALA A 47 28.58 -9.71 -10.44
N THR A 48 29.65 -9.61 -11.24
CA THR A 48 29.57 -9.92 -12.68
C THR A 48 30.21 -11.23 -13.14
N THR A 49 30.72 -12.09 -12.26
CA THR A 49 31.49 -13.27 -12.70
C THR A 49 30.75 -14.60 -12.72
N ASN A 50 29.53 -14.70 -12.16
CA ASN A 50 28.80 -15.98 -12.24
C ASN A 50 27.29 -15.75 -12.39
N GLY A 51 26.73 -16.35 -13.42
CA GLY A 51 25.36 -16.19 -13.87
C GLY A 51 24.30 -16.35 -12.80
N GLY A 52 23.40 -15.34 -12.75
CA GLY A 52 22.00 -15.53 -12.40
C GLY A 52 21.63 -15.99 -11.00
N ASP A 53 22.50 -15.89 -10.00
CA ASP A 53 22.13 -16.30 -8.64
C ASP A 53 21.38 -15.17 -7.90
N ALA A 54 20.30 -15.52 -7.21
CA ALA A 54 19.43 -14.55 -6.52
C ALA A 54 20.19 -13.66 -5.53
N SER A 55 21.28 -14.16 -4.93
CA SER A 55 22.15 -13.41 -4.01
C SER A 55 22.91 -12.26 -4.68
N SER A 56 23.27 -12.40 -5.95
CA SER A 56 23.99 -11.36 -6.73
C SER A 56 23.06 -10.18 -7.09
N ASN A 57 21.80 -10.47 -7.42
CA ASN A 57 20.80 -9.46 -7.73
C ASN A 57 20.41 -8.63 -6.50
N GLU A 58 20.31 -9.28 -5.35
CA GLU A 58 20.02 -8.62 -4.07
C GLU A 58 21.16 -7.64 -3.67
N ASN A 59 22.40 -8.00 -3.91
CA ASN A 59 23.54 -7.12 -3.67
C ASN A 59 23.54 -5.88 -4.56
N LEU A 60 23.20 -6.03 -5.84
CA LEU A 60 23.08 -4.89 -6.78
C LEU A 60 21.98 -3.91 -6.36
N LEU A 61 20.82 -4.42 -5.94
CA LEU A 61 19.73 -3.57 -5.47
C LEU A 61 20.10 -2.81 -4.19
N LYS A 62 20.83 -3.45 -3.25
CA LYS A 62 21.36 -2.79 -2.04
C LYS A 62 22.32 -1.65 -2.39
N GLN A 63 23.22 -1.87 -3.34
CA GLN A 63 24.16 -0.84 -3.79
C GLN A 63 23.46 0.37 -4.42
N LEU A 64 22.38 0.17 -5.19
CA LEU A 64 21.56 1.27 -5.73
C LEU A 64 20.88 2.09 -4.63
N VAL A 65 20.41 1.44 -3.57
CA VAL A 65 19.84 2.13 -2.40
C VAL A 65 20.91 2.93 -1.64
N GLU A 66 22.12 2.38 -1.50
CA GLU A 66 23.25 3.08 -0.85
C GLU A 66 23.67 4.33 -1.60
N LEU A 67 23.60 4.33 -2.94
CA LEU A 67 23.87 5.53 -3.77
C LEU A 67 22.97 6.71 -3.42
N THR A 68 21.68 6.46 -3.19
CA THR A 68 20.73 7.51 -2.75
C THR A 68 21.12 8.10 -1.39
N ASN A 69 21.60 7.26 -0.47
CA ASN A 69 21.97 7.70 0.87
C ASN A 69 23.29 8.47 0.91
N SER A 70 24.18 8.26 -0.06
CA SER A 70 25.47 8.98 -0.15
C SER A 70 25.30 10.44 -0.55
N LYS A 71 24.27 10.77 -1.34
CA LYS A 71 23.98 12.14 -1.80
C LYS A 71 23.65 13.11 -0.65
N LYS A 72 23.15 12.63 0.50
CA LYS A 72 22.85 13.48 1.67
C LYS A 72 24.09 14.09 2.35
N LYS A 73 25.31 13.77 1.89
CA LYS A 73 26.57 14.23 2.50
C LYS A 73 27.41 15.17 1.65
N VAL A 74 27.01 15.45 0.41
CA VAL A 74 27.76 16.34 -0.48
C VAL A 74 26.98 17.65 -0.64
N ASP A 75 27.40 18.69 0.09
CA ASP A 75 27.00 20.08 -0.17
C ASP A 75 27.63 20.48 -1.51
N THR A 76 26.84 20.53 -2.58
CA THR A 76 27.24 21.13 -3.84
C THR A 76 27.20 22.64 -3.67
N GLU A 77 28.36 23.31 -3.82
CA GLU A 77 28.41 24.77 -3.94
C GLU A 77 27.52 25.20 -5.12
N PRO A 78 26.71 26.27 -4.98
CA PRO A 78 25.90 26.76 -6.06
C PRO A 78 26.81 27.24 -7.19
N LEU A 79 26.57 26.75 -8.42
CA LEU A 79 27.22 27.25 -9.64
C LEU A 79 26.88 28.73 -9.77
N SER A 80 27.90 29.56 -10.05
CA SER A 80 27.73 31.00 -10.30
C SER A 80 27.08 31.22 -11.67
N ASP A 81 26.06 32.08 -11.75
CA ASP A 81 25.30 32.38 -12.99
C ASP A 81 26.14 33.01 -14.11
N ASP A 82 27.46 33.28 -13.90
CA ASP A 82 28.35 34.00 -14.83
C ASP A 82 29.25 33.08 -15.68
N ASP A 83 29.15 31.76 -15.58
CA ASP A 83 30.10 30.85 -16.28
C ASP A 83 29.65 30.40 -17.69
N GLY A 84 28.53 30.93 -18.18
CA GLY A 84 27.96 30.59 -19.50
C GLY A 84 27.26 29.22 -19.54
N SER A 85 26.91 28.66 -18.40
CA SER A 85 26.14 27.44 -18.31
C SER A 85 24.66 27.67 -18.67
N LEU A 86 24.02 26.66 -19.27
CA LEU A 86 22.62 26.66 -19.65
C LEU A 86 21.86 25.70 -18.74
N SER A 87 21.01 26.22 -17.89
CA SER A 87 20.23 25.39 -16.96
C SER A 87 18.75 25.34 -17.35
N TYR A 88 18.16 24.14 -17.35
CA TYR A 88 16.71 24.00 -17.54
C TYR A 88 15.95 24.74 -16.43
N PRO A 89 14.85 25.46 -16.71
CA PRO A 89 14.27 26.43 -15.77
C PRO A 89 13.79 25.82 -14.45
N GLN A 90 13.28 24.58 -14.48
CA GLN A 90 12.74 23.91 -13.31
C GLN A 90 12.93 22.38 -13.40
N MET A 91 12.81 21.70 -12.26
CA MET A 91 12.76 20.24 -12.24
C MET A 91 11.50 19.72 -12.95
N GLU A 92 11.66 18.82 -13.89
CA GLU A 92 10.58 18.24 -14.68
C GLU A 92 10.28 16.82 -14.22
N ARG A 93 8.98 16.48 -14.06
CA ARG A 93 8.53 15.14 -13.73
C ARG A 93 8.79 14.18 -14.90
N VAL A 94 9.41 13.05 -14.62
CA VAL A 94 9.65 11.98 -15.60
C VAL A 94 8.39 11.15 -15.79
N PRO A 95 7.75 11.16 -16.98
CA PRO A 95 6.56 10.39 -17.25
C PRO A 95 6.88 8.90 -17.34
N GLY A 96 5.96 8.05 -16.91
CA GLY A 96 6.10 6.58 -16.99
C GLY A 96 7.08 5.98 -15.98
N CYS A 97 7.71 6.79 -15.12
CA CYS A 97 8.44 6.28 -13.97
C CYS A 97 7.47 5.75 -12.91
N ILE A 98 7.80 4.59 -12.38
CA ILE A 98 7.06 3.94 -11.29
C ILE A 98 7.05 4.78 -10.02
N ALA A 99 8.15 5.46 -9.72
CA ALA A 99 8.28 6.45 -8.65
C ALA A 99 8.03 7.86 -9.17
N THR A 100 7.70 8.80 -8.27
CA THR A 100 7.69 10.21 -8.64
C THR A 100 9.12 10.71 -8.76
N VAL A 101 9.62 10.77 -9.97
CA VAL A 101 10.98 11.22 -10.29
C VAL A 101 10.91 12.58 -10.96
N HIS A 102 11.75 13.51 -10.49
CA HIS A 102 11.95 14.81 -11.13
C HIS A 102 13.42 14.97 -11.49
N VAL A 103 13.70 15.49 -12.67
CA VAL A 103 15.05 15.73 -13.15
C VAL A 103 15.20 17.13 -13.74
N LYS A 104 16.40 17.68 -13.61
CA LYS A 104 16.81 18.97 -14.20
C LYS A 104 18.18 18.81 -14.80
N THR A 105 18.33 19.25 -16.04
CA THR A 105 19.59 19.20 -16.78
C THR A 105 20.24 20.58 -16.83
N THR A 106 21.57 20.64 -16.61
CA THR A 106 22.41 21.81 -16.80
C THR A 106 23.51 21.47 -17.79
N LEU A 107 23.73 22.33 -18.76
CA LEU A 107 24.79 22.24 -19.77
C LEU A 107 25.93 23.21 -19.41
N ILE A 108 27.12 22.65 -19.18
CA ILE A 108 28.33 23.43 -18.86
C ILE A 108 29.25 23.47 -20.09
N PRO A 109 29.64 24.66 -20.58
CA PRO A 109 30.52 24.75 -21.76
C PRO A 109 31.87 24.08 -21.47
N THR A 110 32.34 23.27 -22.40
CA THR A 110 33.69 22.71 -22.36
C THR A 110 34.68 23.78 -22.88
N THR A 111 35.67 24.14 -22.07
CA THR A 111 36.71 25.10 -22.45
C THR A 111 37.70 24.45 -23.41
N THR A 112 37.40 24.43 -24.69
CA THR A 112 38.40 24.17 -25.75
C THR A 112 38.64 25.44 -26.54
N SER A 113 39.83 25.96 -26.43
CA SER A 113 40.33 27.15 -27.12
C SER A 113 40.58 26.87 -28.61
N SER A 114 39.57 26.99 -29.44
CA SER A 114 39.72 27.25 -30.87
C SER A 114 38.39 27.83 -31.43
N SER A 115 38.50 28.96 -32.12
CA SER A 115 37.47 29.92 -32.46
C SER A 115 36.50 29.53 -33.58
N ASP A 116 36.40 28.26 -34.01
CA ASP A 116 35.60 27.88 -35.19
C ASP A 116 34.77 26.60 -35.04
N ASN A 117 34.66 26.02 -33.83
CA ASN A 117 33.80 24.85 -33.61
C ASN A 117 32.60 25.20 -32.71
N PRO A 118 31.39 24.64 -32.98
CA PRO A 118 30.25 24.82 -32.10
C PRO A 118 30.62 24.38 -30.68
N LYS A 119 30.30 25.22 -29.69
CA LYS A 119 30.58 24.96 -28.26
C LYS A 119 30.03 23.59 -27.88
N GLU A 120 30.91 22.68 -27.49
CA GLU A 120 30.51 21.44 -26.87
C GLU A 120 30.14 21.68 -25.40
N TYR A 121 29.12 20.94 -24.88
CA TYR A 121 28.63 21.08 -23.52
C TYR A 121 28.74 19.77 -22.80
N ARG A 122 29.20 19.79 -21.54
CA ARG A 122 29.05 18.69 -20.57
C ARG A 122 27.65 18.72 -20.00
N VAL A 123 27.13 17.55 -19.65
CA VAL A 123 25.79 17.37 -19.08
C VAL A 123 25.90 17.15 -17.59
N LEU A 124 25.26 17.99 -16.77
CA LEU A 124 25.06 17.80 -15.36
C LEU A 124 23.57 17.49 -15.12
N LEU A 125 23.29 16.42 -14.40
CA LEU A 125 21.93 16.00 -14.05
C LEU A 125 21.70 16.11 -12.56
N GLU A 126 20.69 16.88 -12.18
CA GLU A 126 20.13 16.91 -10.83
C GLU A 126 18.79 16.18 -10.84
N GLY A 127 18.49 15.42 -9.77
CA GLY A 127 17.20 14.77 -9.70
C GLY A 127 16.81 14.36 -8.28
N THR A 128 15.52 14.18 -8.09
CA THR A 128 14.90 13.72 -6.83
C THR A 128 13.91 12.61 -7.11
N SER A 129 13.74 11.71 -6.15
CA SER A 129 12.73 10.65 -6.21
C SER A 129 12.12 10.41 -4.83
N ASP A 130 10.86 10.00 -4.81
CA ASP A 130 10.15 9.59 -3.60
C ASP A 130 10.42 8.12 -3.22
N ALA A 131 11.19 7.38 -4.01
CA ALA A 131 11.60 6.01 -3.74
C ALA A 131 13.13 5.86 -3.77
N LEU A 132 13.71 5.16 -2.79
CA LEU A 132 15.16 4.99 -2.65
C LEU A 132 15.80 4.35 -3.88
N LEU A 133 15.22 3.27 -4.39
CA LEU A 133 15.77 2.58 -5.54
C LEU A 133 15.75 3.46 -6.81
N SER A 134 14.66 4.18 -7.04
CA SER A 134 14.57 5.12 -8.17
C SER A 134 15.49 6.33 -7.97
N GLY A 135 15.70 6.77 -6.72
CA GLY A 135 16.71 7.77 -6.36
C GLY A 135 18.12 7.28 -6.69
N GLY A 136 18.44 6.00 -6.42
CA GLY A 136 19.70 5.38 -6.81
C GLY A 136 19.92 5.32 -8.32
N LEU A 137 18.86 5.09 -9.10
CA LEU A 137 18.92 5.10 -10.56
C LEU A 137 19.16 6.53 -11.10
N VAL A 138 18.54 7.56 -10.50
CA VAL A 138 18.81 8.97 -10.84
C VAL A 138 20.27 9.32 -10.57
N GLU A 139 20.81 8.92 -9.41
CA GLU A 139 22.20 9.16 -9.04
C GLU A 139 23.16 8.43 -9.97
N LEU A 140 22.86 7.17 -10.30
CA LEU A 140 23.64 6.39 -11.25
C LEU A 140 23.68 7.07 -12.63
N LEU A 141 22.54 7.53 -13.13
CA LEU A 141 22.44 8.27 -14.38
C LEU A 141 23.23 9.59 -14.32
N SER A 142 23.14 10.33 -13.20
CA SER A 142 23.92 11.55 -12.99
C SER A 142 25.42 11.28 -13.07
N GLN A 143 25.92 10.20 -12.46
CA GLN A 143 27.34 9.83 -12.53
C GLN A 143 27.77 9.38 -13.92
N VAL A 144 26.92 8.67 -14.66
CA VAL A 144 27.18 8.29 -16.07
C VAL A 144 27.32 9.53 -16.96
N LEU A 145 26.44 10.53 -16.77
CA LEU A 145 26.41 11.73 -17.61
C LEU A 145 27.46 12.77 -17.22
N ALA A 146 27.82 12.88 -15.94
CA ALA A 146 28.81 13.86 -15.48
C ALA A 146 30.22 13.62 -16.03
N GLY A 147 30.57 12.39 -16.41
CA GLY A 147 31.94 12.03 -16.72
C GLY A 147 32.82 12.12 -15.46
N SER A 148 34.12 11.92 -15.51
CA SER A 148 34.99 12.11 -14.35
C SER A 148 35.82 13.36 -14.47
N ASP A 149 35.95 14.07 -13.36
CA ASP A 149 37.04 15.01 -13.17
C ASP A 149 38.35 14.22 -12.94
N THR A 150 39.43 14.74 -13.46
CA THR A 150 40.82 14.34 -13.35
C THR A 150 41.17 13.28 -12.27
N GLU A 151 41.44 12.04 -12.68
CA GLU A 151 42.34 11.16 -11.95
C GLU A 151 43.73 11.20 -12.60
N ASN A 152 44.74 11.57 -11.81
CA ASN A 152 46.18 11.59 -12.21
C ASN A 152 46.64 12.53 -13.33
N GLY A 153 45.95 13.67 -13.53
CA GLY A 153 46.49 14.72 -14.45
C GLY A 153 46.34 14.44 -15.96
N HIS A 154 45.56 13.42 -16.34
CA HIS A 154 45.17 13.20 -17.74
C HIS A 154 43.69 13.51 -17.92
N GLU A 155 43.37 14.34 -18.94
CA GLU A 155 41.98 14.58 -19.37
C GLU A 155 41.37 13.27 -19.84
N VAL A 156 40.40 12.80 -19.06
CA VAL A 156 39.60 11.62 -19.42
C VAL A 156 38.39 12.16 -20.22
N SER A 157 38.06 11.45 -21.29
CA SER A 157 36.95 11.73 -22.22
C SER A 157 35.66 12.16 -21.47
N CYS A 158 35.26 13.42 -21.63
CA CYS A 158 34.00 13.96 -21.10
C CYS A 158 32.84 13.48 -21.96
N VAL A 159 31.74 13.10 -21.30
CA VAL A 159 30.45 12.86 -21.99
C VAL A 159 29.88 14.21 -22.43
N THR A 160 29.63 14.35 -23.72
CA THR A 160 29.08 15.61 -24.29
C THR A 160 27.57 15.55 -24.47
N ALA A 161 26.92 16.70 -24.56
CA ALA A 161 25.49 16.79 -24.87
C ALA A 161 25.15 16.05 -26.19
N SER A 162 26.04 16.11 -27.20
CA SER A 162 25.91 15.38 -28.47
C SER A 162 25.90 13.85 -28.26
N ASP A 163 26.72 13.34 -27.34
CA ASP A 163 26.77 11.90 -27.04
C ASP A 163 25.49 11.43 -26.37
N VAL A 164 24.95 12.22 -25.42
CA VAL A 164 23.70 11.91 -24.76
C VAL A 164 22.53 11.90 -25.73
N LEU A 165 22.48 12.83 -26.67
CA LEU A 165 21.44 12.90 -27.72
C LEU A 165 21.45 11.67 -28.65
N LYS A 166 22.60 11.04 -28.85
CA LYS A 166 22.76 9.84 -29.70
C LYS A 166 22.44 8.56 -28.94
N LEU A 167 22.37 8.59 -27.60
CA LEU A 167 22.10 7.41 -26.78
C LEU A 167 20.69 6.88 -27.04
N LYS A 168 20.57 5.59 -27.33
CA LYS A 168 19.26 4.91 -27.31
C LYS A 168 18.84 4.70 -25.84
N PRO A 169 17.69 5.23 -25.39
CA PRO A 169 17.31 5.20 -23.98
C PRO A 169 17.30 3.79 -23.35
N GLU A 170 16.91 2.78 -24.12
CA GLU A 170 16.81 1.37 -23.70
C GLU A 170 18.19 0.68 -23.60
N ALA A 171 19.22 1.24 -24.21
CA ALA A 171 20.56 0.63 -24.22
C ALA A 171 21.30 0.81 -22.88
N LEU A 172 20.95 1.82 -22.08
CA LEU A 172 21.67 2.16 -20.87
C LEU A 172 21.59 1.07 -19.80
N THR A 173 20.40 0.53 -19.53
CA THR A 173 20.21 -0.53 -18.52
C THR A 173 20.89 -1.83 -18.92
N THR A 174 20.97 -2.12 -20.23
CA THR A 174 21.69 -3.25 -20.81
C THR A 174 23.20 -3.07 -20.61
N ALA A 175 23.74 -1.90 -20.93
CA ALA A 175 25.15 -1.60 -20.78
C ALA A 175 25.63 -1.57 -19.32
N LEU A 176 24.78 -1.13 -18.40
CA LEU A 176 25.04 -1.20 -16.95
C LEU A 176 24.90 -2.61 -16.38
N GLY A 177 24.37 -3.60 -17.12
CA GLY A 177 24.11 -4.95 -16.64
C GLY A 177 22.90 -5.07 -15.74
N LEU A 178 22.02 -4.07 -15.72
CA LEU A 178 20.85 -3.98 -14.82
C LEU A 178 19.56 -4.53 -15.42
N GLN A 179 19.51 -4.85 -16.71
CA GLN A 179 18.30 -5.26 -17.42
C GLN A 179 17.58 -6.49 -16.82
N ASN A 180 18.35 -7.43 -16.23
CA ASN A 180 17.79 -8.63 -15.61
C ASN A 180 17.63 -8.52 -14.09
N VAL A 181 18.05 -7.40 -13.50
CA VAL A 181 18.00 -7.12 -12.06
C VAL A 181 16.83 -6.20 -11.74
N LEU A 182 16.57 -5.24 -12.61
CA LEU A 182 15.46 -4.31 -12.48
C LEU A 182 14.19 -4.94 -13.06
N SER A 183 13.06 -4.66 -12.42
CA SER A 183 11.75 -4.95 -13.02
C SER A 183 11.58 -4.21 -14.36
N ARG A 184 10.68 -4.71 -15.21
CA ARG A 184 10.39 -4.10 -16.51
C ARG A 184 10.05 -2.60 -16.38
N GLY A 185 9.19 -2.23 -15.42
CA GLY A 185 8.79 -0.84 -15.23
C GLY A 185 9.92 0.07 -14.76
N ARG A 186 10.93 -0.45 -14.02
CA ARG A 186 12.14 0.33 -13.67
C ARG A 186 13.09 0.49 -14.84
N ASN A 187 13.21 -0.51 -15.69
CA ASN A 187 13.93 -0.39 -16.98
C ASN A 187 13.27 0.69 -17.87
N ASP A 188 11.94 0.66 -17.99
CA ASP A 188 11.18 1.66 -18.74
C ASP A 188 11.29 3.05 -18.11
N GLY A 189 11.33 3.15 -16.76
CA GLY A 189 11.58 4.37 -16.01
C GLY A 189 12.94 4.98 -16.28
N MET A 190 14.02 4.17 -16.30
CA MET A 190 15.36 4.63 -16.66
C MET A 190 15.40 5.15 -18.09
N ALA A 191 14.80 4.44 -19.04
CA ALA A 191 14.68 4.89 -20.41
C ALA A 191 13.89 6.22 -20.52
N SER A 192 12.86 6.40 -19.72
CA SER A 192 12.09 7.66 -19.66
C SER A 192 12.89 8.81 -19.08
N MET A 193 13.74 8.57 -18.05
CA MET A 193 14.67 9.58 -17.55
C MET A 193 15.62 10.07 -18.65
N VAL A 194 16.21 9.14 -19.40
CA VAL A 194 17.11 9.49 -20.54
C VAL A 194 16.37 10.33 -21.58
N ARG A 195 15.13 9.97 -21.95
CA ARG A 195 14.33 10.77 -22.92
C ARG A 195 14.03 12.18 -22.42
N VAL A 196 13.72 12.35 -21.13
CA VAL A 196 13.51 13.69 -20.54
C VAL A 196 14.79 14.50 -20.59
N VAL A 197 15.93 13.92 -20.20
CA VAL A 197 17.24 14.57 -20.28
C VAL A 197 17.57 14.98 -21.72
N GLN A 198 17.39 14.09 -22.70
CA GLN A 198 17.60 14.40 -24.13
C GLN A 198 16.73 15.56 -24.60
N ARG A 199 15.46 15.59 -24.24
CA ARG A 199 14.55 16.70 -24.60
C ARG A 199 14.97 17.99 -23.94
N GLN A 200 15.39 18.00 -22.68
CA GLN A 200 15.89 19.18 -21.97
C GLN A 200 17.17 19.70 -22.63
N ILE A 201 18.12 18.82 -23.00
CA ILE A 201 19.33 19.17 -23.74
C ILE A 201 18.97 19.85 -25.08
N GLN A 202 18.09 19.23 -25.87
CA GLN A 202 17.67 19.75 -27.16
C GLN A 202 17.04 21.15 -27.00
N SER A 203 16.12 21.32 -26.06
CA SER A 203 15.48 22.60 -25.78
C SER A 203 16.47 23.71 -25.38
N LEU A 204 17.49 23.38 -24.59
CA LEU A 204 18.54 24.33 -24.21
C LEU A 204 19.43 24.73 -25.38
N LEU A 205 19.78 23.80 -26.27
CA LEU A 205 20.58 24.07 -27.48
C LEU A 205 19.78 24.86 -28.51
N ASP A 206 18.49 24.56 -28.70
CA ASP A 206 17.60 25.27 -29.63
C ASP A 206 17.39 26.73 -29.17
N ALA A 207 17.21 26.96 -27.87
CA ALA A 207 17.11 28.30 -27.29
C ALA A 207 18.38 29.15 -27.51
N GLN A 208 19.54 28.51 -27.55
CA GLN A 208 20.81 29.19 -27.81
C GLN A 208 21.03 29.50 -29.30
N SER A 209 20.50 28.66 -30.20
CA SER A 209 20.66 28.87 -31.66
C SER A 209 19.69 29.91 -32.23
N GLY A 210 18.76 30.44 -31.44
CA GLY A 210 17.78 31.44 -31.87
C GLY A 210 16.66 30.89 -32.76
N GLU A 211 16.55 29.60 -32.91
CA GLU A 211 15.41 28.94 -33.53
C GLU A 211 14.29 28.76 -32.48
N GLU A 212 13.23 29.58 -32.59
CA GLU A 212 12.02 29.39 -31.78
C GLU A 212 11.46 27.99 -32.04
N ALA A 213 11.63 27.14 -31.07
CA ALA A 213 10.99 25.82 -31.07
C ALA A 213 9.47 26.00 -31.21
N LYS A 214 8.88 25.55 -32.30
CA LYS A 214 7.45 25.39 -32.45
C LYS A 214 6.98 24.38 -31.39
N GLN A 215 6.54 24.91 -30.27
CA GLN A 215 5.72 24.14 -29.36
C GLN A 215 4.44 23.70 -30.08
N PRO A 216 3.96 22.46 -29.92
CA PRO A 216 2.63 22.13 -30.36
C PRO A 216 1.67 23.00 -29.55
N SER A 217 0.96 23.85 -30.28
CA SER A 217 -0.01 24.81 -29.76
C SER A 217 -1.04 24.13 -28.89
N GLY A 218 -0.93 24.31 -27.59
CA GLY A 218 -2.06 24.25 -26.70
C GLY A 218 -2.90 25.48 -26.95
N GLU A 219 -4.05 25.32 -27.52
CA GLU A 219 -5.00 26.40 -27.73
C GLU A 219 -5.39 27.00 -26.39
N ASN A 220 -4.90 28.21 -26.14
CA ASN A 220 -5.45 29.14 -25.17
C ASN A 220 -6.88 29.50 -25.59
N MET A 221 -7.84 29.13 -24.79
CA MET A 221 -9.19 29.65 -24.87
C MET A 221 -9.41 30.58 -23.68
N GLU A 222 -8.91 31.82 -23.85
CA GLU A 222 -9.38 32.93 -23.02
C GLU A 222 -10.72 33.45 -23.53
N THR A 223 -11.67 33.38 -22.61
CA THR A 223 -12.71 34.39 -22.33
C THR A 223 -13.48 35.02 -23.48
N SER A 224 -14.71 34.60 -23.66
CA SER A 224 -15.78 35.52 -23.98
C SER A 224 -16.98 35.25 -23.07
N LEU A 225 -17.16 36.11 -22.06
CA LEU A 225 -18.42 36.35 -21.36
C LEU A 225 -19.42 36.85 -22.39
N GLN A 226 -20.38 36.03 -22.76
CA GLN A 226 -21.69 36.52 -23.22
C GLN A 226 -22.81 35.69 -22.60
N THR A 227 -23.65 36.44 -21.96
CA THR A 227 -24.85 36.11 -21.23
C THR A 227 -25.91 35.38 -22.05
N SER A 228 -26.67 34.55 -21.32
CA SER A 228 -28.04 34.08 -21.55
C SER A 228 -28.24 33.00 -22.60
N ASN A 229 -28.46 31.74 -22.12
CA ASN A 229 -29.80 31.16 -22.29
C ASN A 229 -29.94 29.91 -21.43
N ALA A 230 -30.97 29.89 -20.63
CA ALA A 230 -31.42 28.80 -19.80
C ALA A 230 -31.79 27.58 -20.67
N ASN A 231 -30.94 26.55 -20.62
CA ASN A 231 -31.31 25.15 -20.78
C ASN A 231 -30.38 24.36 -19.86
N GLY A 232 -30.96 23.82 -18.80
CA GLY A 232 -30.21 23.06 -17.79
C GLY A 232 -29.59 21.80 -18.40
N SER A 233 -28.35 21.88 -18.84
CA SER A 233 -27.49 20.70 -18.94
C SER A 233 -26.97 20.44 -17.53
N GLU A 234 -27.54 19.46 -16.85
CA GLU A 234 -26.98 18.96 -15.60
C GLU A 234 -25.51 18.61 -15.83
N ARG A 235 -24.62 19.26 -15.06
CA ARG A 235 -23.18 18.94 -15.06
C ARG A 235 -23.03 17.46 -14.78
N GLN A 236 -22.27 16.75 -15.61
CA GLN A 236 -21.91 15.36 -15.34
C GLN A 236 -21.18 15.28 -13.99
N PRO A 237 -21.64 14.42 -13.06
CA PRO A 237 -20.98 14.31 -11.77
C PRO A 237 -19.57 13.72 -11.95
N THR A 238 -18.62 14.27 -11.20
CA THR A 238 -17.19 13.92 -11.25
C THR A 238 -16.86 12.88 -10.19
N VAL A 239 -16.10 11.86 -10.55
CA VAL A 239 -15.74 10.74 -9.65
C VAL A 239 -14.26 10.45 -9.66
N ALA A 240 -13.66 10.44 -8.46
CA ALA A 240 -12.34 9.89 -8.22
C ALA A 240 -12.45 8.38 -7.97
N MET A 241 -12.11 7.55 -8.96
CA MET A 241 -12.20 6.08 -8.87
C MET A 241 -10.92 5.47 -8.32
N LEU A 242 -10.98 4.82 -7.15
CA LEU A 242 -9.87 4.04 -6.60
C LEU A 242 -9.69 2.73 -7.39
N LEU A 243 -8.67 2.69 -8.24
CA LEU A 243 -8.36 1.57 -9.11
C LEU A 243 -7.16 0.79 -8.57
N SER A 244 -7.33 -0.52 -8.32
CA SER A 244 -6.30 -1.39 -7.74
C SER A 244 -5.73 -2.42 -8.71
N GLY A 245 -6.13 -2.39 -9.99
CA GLY A 245 -5.82 -3.43 -10.97
C GLY A 245 -6.62 -4.72 -10.79
N GLY A 246 -7.41 -4.85 -9.72
CA GLY A 246 -8.34 -5.96 -9.52
C GLY A 246 -9.59 -5.85 -10.41
N VAL A 247 -10.22 -7.00 -10.72
CA VAL A 247 -11.41 -7.06 -11.58
C VAL A 247 -12.55 -6.22 -11.02
N ASP A 248 -12.75 -6.24 -9.71
CA ASP A 248 -13.86 -5.56 -9.03
C ASP A 248 -13.79 -4.03 -9.22
N SER A 249 -12.63 -3.43 -9.01
CA SER A 249 -12.43 -1.99 -9.22
C SER A 249 -12.53 -1.60 -10.71
N SER A 250 -12.10 -2.49 -11.61
CA SER A 250 -12.19 -2.25 -13.06
C SER A 250 -13.64 -2.28 -13.55
N VAL A 251 -14.45 -3.24 -13.08
CA VAL A 251 -15.89 -3.29 -13.38
C VAL A 251 -16.60 -2.08 -12.80
N ALA A 252 -16.28 -1.69 -11.55
CA ALA A 252 -16.85 -0.50 -10.90
C ALA A 252 -16.61 0.76 -11.73
N MET A 253 -15.40 0.94 -12.27
CA MET A 253 -15.07 2.07 -13.15
C MET A 253 -15.90 2.07 -14.43
N HIS A 254 -16.03 0.91 -15.11
CA HIS A 254 -16.79 0.80 -16.34
C HIS A 254 -18.30 1.03 -16.13
N LEU A 255 -18.85 0.61 -14.98
CA LEU A 255 -20.23 0.91 -14.61
C LEU A 255 -20.49 2.42 -14.44
N LEU A 256 -19.53 3.15 -13.84
CA LEU A 256 -19.62 4.61 -13.71
C LEU A 256 -19.58 5.31 -15.08
N LEU A 257 -18.67 4.88 -15.97
CA LEU A 257 -18.61 5.41 -17.34
C LEU A 257 -19.90 5.16 -18.11
N ARG A 258 -20.51 3.97 -17.97
CA ARG A 258 -21.82 3.66 -18.58
C ARG A 258 -22.96 4.50 -18.02
N GLN A 259 -22.86 4.93 -16.77
CA GLN A 259 -23.80 5.84 -16.11
C GLN A 259 -23.49 7.31 -16.40
N ASN A 260 -22.57 7.59 -17.32
CA ASN A 260 -22.22 8.93 -17.77
C ASN A 260 -21.57 9.81 -16.68
N TYR A 261 -20.83 9.21 -15.73
CA TYR A 261 -19.96 9.94 -14.82
C TYR A 261 -18.65 10.37 -15.51
N ASN A 262 -18.15 11.53 -15.13
CA ASN A 262 -16.78 11.94 -15.50
C ASN A 262 -15.80 11.33 -14.51
N VAL A 263 -15.02 10.32 -14.96
CA VAL A 263 -14.19 9.48 -14.08
C VAL A 263 -12.72 9.81 -14.27
N THR A 264 -12.03 10.08 -13.15
CA THR A 264 -10.57 10.05 -13.04
C THR A 264 -10.18 8.88 -12.16
N ALA A 265 -9.31 8.01 -12.65
CA ALA A 265 -8.81 6.86 -11.90
C ALA A 265 -7.62 7.23 -11.03
N PHE A 266 -7.57 6.69 -9.82
CA PHE A 266 -6.48 6.89 -8.88
C PHE A 266 -5.92 5.55 -8.40
N TYR A 267 -4.61 5.36 -8.57
CA TYR A 267 -3.89 4.26 -7.96
C TYR A 267 -3.22 4.73 -6.67
N LEU A 268 -3.57 4.12 -5.53
CA LEU A 268 -2.96 4.44 -4.25
C LEU A 268 -1.72 3.58 -4.03
N ARG A 269 -0.54 4.19 -4.06
CA ARG A 269 0.70 3.51 -3.71
C ARG A 269 0.89 3.56 -2.19
N ILE A 270 0.62 2.42 -1.53
CA ILE A 270 0.69 2.26 -0.07
C ILE A 270 1.80 1.30 0.37
N TRP A 271 2.62 0.83 -0.57
CA TRP A 271 3.67 -0.14 -0.30
C TRP A 271 4.84 0.47 0.46
N LEU A 272 5.43 -0.32 1.36
CA LEU A 272 6.61 0.03 2.19
C LEU A 272 7.87 -0.56 1.55
N GLU A 273 8.32 0.01 0.42
CA GLU A 273 9.44 -0.51 -0.38
C GLU A 273 10.71 -0.70 0.46
N ASP A 274 11.01 0.27 1.32
CA ASP A 274 12.27 0.32 2.05
C ASP A 274 12.36 -0.70 3.18
N GLU A 275 11.22 -1.12 3.72
CA GLU A 275 11.16 -1.98 4.93
C GLU A 275 10.91 -3.44 4.58
N LEU A 276 10.16 -3.71 3.51
CA LEU A 276 9.71 -5.05 3.15
C LEU A 276 10.41 -5.61 1.90
N ALA A 277 11.34 -4.87 1.30
CA ALA A 277 12.10 -5.33 0.13
C ALA A 277 12.83 -6.66 0.35
N HIS A 278 13.24 -6.94 1.59
CA HIS A 278 13.88 -8.18 1.99
C HIS A 278 12.92 -9.38 2.12
N LEU A 279 11.61 -9.15 2.15
CA LEU A 279 10.59 -10.20 2.29
C LEU A 279 9.99 -10.65 0.95
N GLY A 280 10.30 -9.96 -0.16
CA GLY A 280 9.86 -10.35 -1.50
C GLY A 280 9.59 -9.20 -2.45
N GLU A 281 9.25 -9.54 -3.70
CA GLU A 281 8.91 -8.57 -4.73
C GLU A 281 7.55 -7.90 -4.47
N CYS A 282 7.50 -6.60 -4.67
CA CYS A 282 6.28 -5.83 -4.57
C CYS A 282 5.41 -5.96 -5.84
N PRO A 283 4.15 -6.35 -5.73
CA PRO A 283 3.26 -6.49 -6.88
C PRO A 283 2.73 -5.16 -7.44
N TRP A 284 3.04 -4.01 -6.84
CA TRP A 284 2.40 -2.74 -7.18
C TRP A 284 2.74 -2.25 -8.60
N GLU A 285 3.90 -2.60 -9.14
CA GLU A 285 4.29 -2.29 -10.51
C GLU A 285 3.40 -3.02 -11.51
N ASP A 286 3.19 -4.32 -11.31
CA ASP A 286 2.28 -5.13 -12.11
C ASP A 286 0.83 -4.62 -11.99
N ASP A 287 0.42 -4.24 -10.78
CA ASP A 287 -0.90 -3.67 -10.52
C ASP A 287 -1.11 -2.35 -11.26
N LEU A 288 -0.11 -1.46 -11.25
CA LEU A 288 -0.17 -0.19 -11.97
C LEU A 288 -0.24 -0.38 -13.48
N GLN A 289 0.54 -1.33 -14.05
CA GLN A 289 0.45 -1.66 -15.47
C GLN A 289 -0.94 -2.17 -15.86
N VAL A 290 -1.54 -3.00 -15.01
CA VAL A 290 -2.92 -3.45 -15.21
C VAL A 290 -3.89 -2.28 -15.16
N CYS A 291 -3.72 -1.35 -14.21
CA CYS A 291 -4.54 -0.14 -14.13
C CYS A 291 -4.42 0.70 -15.42
N GLN A 292 -3.22 0.87 -15.94
CA GLN A 292 -2.98 1.58 -17.21
C GLN A 292 -3.73 0.91 -18.36
N SER A 293 -3.57 -0.41 -18.54
CA SER A 293 -4.27 -1.18 -19.58
C SER A 293 -5.79 -1.08 -19.46
N VAL A 294 -6.33 -1.09 -18.25
CA VAL A 294 -7.78 -0.92 -18.00
C VAL A 294 -8.25 0.49 -18.35
N CYS A 295 -7.49 1.53 -18.02
CA CYS A 295 -7.81 2.91 -18.37
C CYS A 295 -7.75 3.17 -19.87
N GLU A 296 -6.74 2.63 -20.57
CA GLU A 296 -6.61 2.68 -22.04
C GLU A 296 -7.81 1.98 -22.71
N HIS A 297 -8.16 0.79 -22.24
CA HIS A 297 -9.33 0.04 -22.73
C HIS A 297 -10.64 0.79 -22.53
N ALA A 298 -10.76 1.55 -21.47
CA ALA A 298 -11.94 2.35 -21.12
C ALA A 298 -12.08 3.66 -21.91
N GLY A 299 -11.26 3.90 -22.93
CA GLY A 299 -11.26 5.12 -23.74
C GLY A 299 -10.29 6.19 -23.24
N ASN A 300 -9.14 5.78 -22.72
CA ASN A 300 -8.06 6.64 -22.18
C ASN A 300 -8.50 7.47 -20.95
N VAL A 301 -9.14 6.82 -19.99
CA VAL A 301 -9.44 7.44 -18.69
C VAL A 301 -8.13 7.89 -18.03
N THR A 302 -8.08 9.11 -17.54
CA THR A 302 -6.91 9.64 -16.83
C THR A 302 -6.61 8.79 -15.60
N LEU A 303 -5.37 8.31 -15.47
CA LEU A 303 -4.89 7.56 -14.31
C LEU A 303 -3.84 8.38 -13.56
N GLU A 304 -4.11 8.65 -12.29
CA GLU A 304 -3.22 9.33 -11.37
C GLU A 304 -2.67 8.37 -10.32
N THR A 305 -1.43 8.57 -9.90
CA THR A 305 -0.83 7.79 -8.80
C THR A 305 -0.63 8.69 -7.60
N VAL A 306 -1.17 8.28 -6.45
CA VAL A 306 -1.03 8.99 -5.18
C VAL A 306 -0.20 8.15 -4.22
N SER A 307 0.93 8.68 -3.75
CA SER A 307 1.79 8.01 -2.77
C SER A 307 1.33 8.32 -1.36
N LEU A 308 0.89 7.28 -0.65
CA LEU A 308 0.43 7.33 0.74
C LEU A 308 1.20 6.34 1.64
N GLY A 309 2.43 5.96 1.25
CA GLY A 309 3.23 4.98 1.98
C GLY A 309 3.56 5.44 3.40
N LYS A 310 3.89 6.72 3.59
CA LYS A 310 4.17 7.31 4.91
C LYS A 310 2.92 7.27 5.81
N GLU A 311 1.79 7.75 5.31
CA GLU A 311 0.52 7.77 6.04
C GLU A 311 0.05 6.35 6.36
N TYR A 312 0.26 5.41 5.44
CA TYR A 312 -0.05 4.01 5.65
C TYR A 312 0.78 3.41 6.79
N ARG A 313 2.09 3.67 6.79
CA ARG A 313 3.00 3.24 7.85
C ARG A 313 2.55 3.78 9.22
N GLU A 314 2.30 5.08 9.31
CA GLU A 314 1.96 5.74 10.56
C GLU A 314 0.57 5.34 11.10
N ARG A 315 -0.42 5.14 10.21
CA ARG A 315 -1.83 4.96 10.61
C ARG A 315 -2.32 3.51 10.58
N VAL A 316 -1.65 2.62 9.85
CA VAL A 316 -2.08 1.21 9.70
C VAL A 316 -1.02 0.25 10.21
N VAL A 317 0.22 0.37 9.74
CA VAL A 317 1.30 -0.55 10.13
C VAL A 317 1.63 -0.38 11.61
N GLN A 318 1.81 0.84 12.06
CA GLN A 318 2.10 1.15 13.47
C GLN A 318 1.00 0.62 14.39
N TYR A 319 -0.28 0.86 14.06
CA TYR A 319 -1.42 0.28 14.77
C TYR A 319 -1.35 -1.25 14.80
N THR A 320 -1.04 -1.88 13.67
CA THR A 320 -0.96 -3.35 13.57
C THR A 320 0.11 -3.92 14.50
N ILE A 321 1.27 -3.28 14.54
CA ILE A 321 2.40 -3.69 15.40
C ILE A 321 2.04 -3.48 16.88
N GLU A 322 1.48 -2.34 17.25
CA GLU A 322 1.10 -2.02 18.62
C GLU A 322 0.05 -2.97 19.18
N GLU A 323 -1.00 -3.28 18.41
CA GLU A 323 -2.02 -4.25 18.83
C GLU A 323 -1.42 -5.66 18.98
N ALA A 324 -0.57 -6.08 18.03
CA ALA A 324 0.12 -7.36 18.11
C ALA A 324 1.04 -7.44 19.33
N GLN A 325 1.79 -6.38 19.66
CA GLN A 325 2.63 -6.28 20.86
C GLN A 325 1.83 -6.42 22.15
N ARG A 326 0.61 -5.86 22.18
CA ARG A 326 -0.33 -6.01 23.30
C ARG A 326 -0.96 -7.41 23.39
N GLY A 327 -0.56 -8.35 22.54
CA GLY A 327 -1.16 -9.67 22.46
C GLY A 327 -2.55 -9.67 21.81
N ARG A 328 -3.01 -8.56 21.24
CA ARG A 328 -4.31 -8.42 20.57
C ARG A 328 -4.22 -8.86 19.11
N THR A 329 -5.34 -9.08 18.48
CA THR A 329 -5.41 -9.43 17.04
C THR A 329 -5.86 -8.22 16.26
N PRO A 330 -4.95 -7.53 15.53
CA PRO A 330 -5.28 -6.32 14.78
C PRO A 330 -6.19 -6.60 13.58
N ASN A 331 -6.88 -5.54 13.10
CA ASN A 331 -7.61 -5.58 11.83
C ASN A 331 -7.13 -4.43 10.91
N PRO A 332 -6.03 -4.63 10.19
CA PRO A 332 -5.45 -3.60 9.32
C PRO A 332 -6.35 -3.22 8.14
N ASP A 333 -7.25 -4.10 7.67
CA ASP A 333 -8.14 -3.79 6.54
C ASP A 333 -9.20 -2.73 6.92
N ILE A 334 -9.77 -2.80 8.14
CA ILE A 334 -10.67 -1.75 8.64
C ILE A 334 -9.93 -0.42 8.75
N MET A 335 -8.68 -0.44 9.24
CA MET A 335 -7.84 0.75 9.34
C MET A 335 -7.48 1.31 7.96
N CYS A 336 -7.13 0.44 7.01
CA CYS A 336 -6.83 0.85 5.64
C CYS A 336 -8.03 1.57 5.01
N ASN A 337 -9.23 1.00 5.12
CA ASN A 337 -10.41 1.62 4.54
C ASN A 337 -10.75 2.96 5.21
N SER A 338 -10.79 3.01 6.55
CA SER A 338 -11.22 4.21 7.29
C SER A 338 -10.17 5.32 7.32
N ARG A 339 -8.88 4.97 7.45
CA ARG A 339 -7.80 5.94 7.66
C ARG A 339 -7.07 6.33 6.38
N ILE A 340 -6.97 5.43 5.39
CA ILE A 340 -6.20 5.65 4.16
C ILE A 340 -7.13 5.89 2.97
N LYS A 341 -7.89 4.87 2.53
CA LYS A 341 -8.70 4.96 1.30
C LYS A 341 -9.76 6.05 1.37
N PHE A 342 -10.46 6.14 2.51
CA PHE A 342 -11.51 7.13 2.73
C PHE A 342 -11.16 8.16 3.83
N GLY A 343 -9.91 8.16 4.29
CA GLY A 343 -9.31 9.16 5.16
C GLY A 343 -8.31 10.02 4.41
N CYS A 344 -7.03 9.60 4.39
CA CYS A 344 -5.93 10.36 3.76
C CYS A 344 -6.19 10.71 2.29
N PHE A 345 -6.86 9.84 1.53
CA PHE A 345 -7.15 10.13 0.14
C PHE A 345 -8.19 11.27 -0.01
N LEU A 346 -9.23 11.31 0.83
CA LEU A 346 -10.14 12.46 0.86
C LEU A 346 -9.43 13.74 1.31
N GLU A 347 -8.55 13.66 2.32
CA GLU A 347 -7.71 14.78 2.73
C GLU A 347 -6.79 15.25 1.60
N TYR A 348 -6.24 14.32 0.79
CA TYR A 348 -5.40 14.62 -0.37
C TYR A 348 -6.19 15.39 -1.44
N ILE A 349 -7.38 14.91 -1.81
CA ILE A 349 -8.26 15.58 -2.79
C ILE A 349 -8.56 17.01 -2.33
N GLU A 350 -8.94 17.19 -1.06
CA GLU A 350 -9.27 18.50 -0.47
C GLU A 350 -8.05 19.44 -0.50
N LYS A 351 -6.85 18.97 -0.08
CA LYS A 351 -5.61 19.74 -0.08
C LYS A 351 -5.10 20.09 -1.48
N ALA A 352 -5.31 19.20 -2.44
CA ALA A 352 -4.92 19.41 -3.84
C ALA A 352 -5.90 20.33 -4.59
N GLY A 353 -7.00 20.76 -3.96
CA GLY A 353 -8.04 21.57 -4.59
C GLY A 353 -8.77 20.85 -5.72
N LEU A 354 -8.80 19.52 -5.70
CA LEU A 354 -9.49 18.71 -6.70
C LEU A 354 -10.98 18.62 -6.33
N ASP A 355 -11.84 19.03 -7.26
CA ASP A 355 -13.29 19.05 -7.06
C ASP A 355 -13.94 17.79 -7.64
N PHE A 356 -14.09 16.75 -6.79
CA PHE A 356 -14.86 15.55 -7.10
C PHE A 356 -16.14 15.50 -6.28
N ASP A 357 -17.25 15.16 -6.94
CA ASP A 357 -18.51 14.93 -6.26
C ASP A 357 -18.44 13.69 -5.37
N TYR A 358 -17.78 12.63 -5.87
CA TYR A 358 -17.65 11.34 -5.17
C TYR A 358 -16.26 10.71 -5.31
N VAL A 359 -15.94 9.87 -4.34
CA VAL A 359 -14.87 8.86 -4.40
C VAL A 359 -15.52 7.49 -4.56
N ALA A 360 -15.12 6.73 -5.57
CA ALA A 360 -15.64 5.40 -5.83
C ALA A 360 -14.61 4.30 -5.57
N SER A 361 -15.07 3.12 -5.21
CA SER A 361 -14.23 1.94 -5.08
C SER A 361 -14.98 0.64 -5.41
N GLY A 362 -14.21 -0.42 -5.67
CA GLY A 362 -14.75 -1.75 -5.97
C GLY A 362 -15.13 -2.56 -4.73
N HIS A 363 -15.76 -1.95 -3.72
CA HIS A 363 -16.24 -2.67 -2.54
C HIS A 363 -17.65 -3.23 -2.74
N TYR A 364 -17.87 -4.43 -2.18
CA TYR A 364 -19.19 -5.06 -2.07
C TYR A 364 -19.90 -4.56 -0.81
N ALA A 365 -20.55 -3.42 -0.91
CA ALA A 365 -21.40 -2.84 0.12
C ALA A 365 -22.39 -1.89 -0.54
N ARG A 366 -23.57 -1.67 0.06
CA ARG A 366 -24.59 -0.77 -0.46
C ARG A 366 -24.67 0.51 0.37
N LEU A 367 -24.93 1.61 -0.30
CA LEU A 367 -25.21 2.89 0.34
C LEU A 367 -26.58 3.39 -0.09
N GLU A 368 -27.38 3.86 0.86
CA GLU A 368 -28.70 4.44 0.62
C GLU A 368 -28.79 5.81 1.28
N ASP A 369 -29.43 6.74 0.59
CA ASP A 369 -29.71 8.07 1.11
C ASP A 369 -31.01 8.06 1.90
N VAL A 370 -30.95 8.52 3.14
CA VAL A 370 -32.13 8.69 3.98
C VAL A 370 -32.27 10.15 4.37
N VAL A 371 -33.43 10.72 4.01
CA VAL A 371 -33.81 12.08 4.40
C VAL A 371 -34.32 12.03 5.83
N THR A 372 -33.56 12.56 6.77
CA THR A 372 -34.01 12.74 8.15
C THR A 372 -34.67 14.11 8.29
N SER A 373 -35.97 14.11 8.52
CA SER A 373 -36.74 15.33 8.86
C SER A 373 -36.47 15.65 10.33
N SER A 374 -35.58 16.59 10.61
CA SER A 374 -35.50 17.16 11.95
C SER A 374 -36.65 18.18 12.12
N THR A 375 -37.22 18.27 13.32
CA THR A 375 -38.29 19.23 13.70
C THR A 375 -37.89 20.69 13.55
N THR A 376 -36.68 20.99 13.20
CA THR A 376 -36.14 22.32 12.87
C THR A 376 -35.69 22.34 11.41
N THR A 377 -36.44 22.95 10.54
CA THR A 377 -36.25 23.47 9.15
C THR A 377 -35.05 23.07 8.31
N THR A 378 -34.17 22.18 8.73
CA THR A 378 -33.00 21.68 7.98
C THR A 378 -33.17 20.20 7.71
N THR A 379 -33.50 19.86 6.47
CA THR A 379 -33.40 18.50 5.93
C THR A 379 -31.92 18.14 5.79
N SER A 380 -31.43 17.17 6.58
CA SER A 380 -30.09 16.57 6.40
C SER A 380 -30.22 15.19 5.77
N THR A 381 -29.49 14.96 4.70
CA THR A 381 -29.39 13.64 4.07
C THR A 381 -28.29 12.86 4.79
N GLN A 382 -28.62 11.69 5.35
CA GLN A 382 -27.65 10.76 5.92
C GLN A 382 -27.47 9.55 5.00
N LYS A 383 -26.25 9.06 4.90
CA LYS A 383 -25.94 7.81 4.20
C LYS A 383 -26.06 6.64 5.17
N ARG A 384 -26.78 5.59 4.77
CA ARG A 384 -26.82 4.31 5.49
C ARG A 384 -26.02 3.27 4.74
N LEU A 385 -25.26 2.49 5.48
CA LEU A 385 -24.42 1.41 4.95
C LEU A 385 -25.16 0.08 5.11
N PHE A 386 -25.25 -0.71 4.04
CA PHE A 386 -25.89 -2.02 4.06
C PHE A 386 -24.96 -3.11 3.55
N ARG A 387 -25.23 -4.32 3.96
CA ARG A 387 -24.57 -5.50 3.40
C ARG A 387 -24.88 -5.66 1.91
N ALA A 388 -23.88 -6.19 1.17
CA ALA A 388 -24.07 -6.62 -0.21
C ALA A 388 -24.97 -7.86 -0.29
N PRO A 389 -25.61 -8.12 -1.47
CA PRO A 389 -26.38 -9.34 -1.71
C PRO A 389 -25.54 -10.63 -1.66
N ASP A 390 -24.22 -10.55 -1.96
CA ASP A 390 -23.31 -11.68 -1.88
C ASP A 390 -22.82 -11.87 -0.42
N PRO A 391 -23.27 -12.91 0.30
CA PRO A 391 -22.92 -13.07 1.71
C PRO A 391 -21.45 -13.45 1.94
N ILE A 392 -20.74 -13.96 0.90
CA ILE A 392 -19.34 -14.36 0.97
C ILE A 392 -18.43 -13.16 0.71
N LYS A 393 -18.83 -12.31 -0.25
CA LYS A 393 -18.04 -11.14 -0.67
C LYS A 393 -18.44 -9.85 0.04
N ASP A 394 -19.52 -9.85 0.84
CA ASP A 394 -19.94 -8.68 1.60
C ASP A 394 -18.80 -8.07 2.42
N GLN A 395 -18.45 -6.82 2.12
CA GLN A 395 -17.35 -6.07 2.72
C GLN A 395 -17.80 -4.97 3.67
N SER A 396 -19.09 -4.90 4.01
CA SER A 396 -19.62 -3.94 4.99
C SER A 396 -18.90 -4.05 6.35
N TYR A 397 -18.41 -5.25 6.70
CA TYR A 397 -17.57 -5.49 7.87
C TYR A 397 -16.32 -4.60 7.89
N PHE A 398 -15.64 -4.47 6.76
CA PHE A 398 -14.42 -3.66 6.66
C PHE A 398 -14.68 -2.16 6.53
N LEU A 399 -15.93 -1.76 6.37
CA LEU A 399 -16.38 -0.37 6.22
C LEU A 399 -17.09 0.17 7.46
N CYS A 400 -17.24 -0.66 8.51
CA CYS A 400 -18.00 -0.34 9.73
C CYS A 400 -17.46 0.85 10.54
N ALA A 401 -16.21 1.25 10.32
CA ALA A 401 -15.56 2.37 10.99
C ALA A 401 -15.59 3.68 10.18
N LEU A 402 -16.32 3.73 9.05
CA LEU A 402 -16.50 4.94 8.27
C LEU A 402 -17.49 5.91 8.97
N THR A 403 -17.15 7.18 8.94
CA THR A 403 -17.98 8.25 9.47
C THR A 403 -18.97 8.75 8.43
N GLN A 404 -20.04 9.44 8.84
CA GLN A 404 -21.00 10.09 7.94
C GLN A 404 -20.32 11.07 6.98
N LYS A 405 -19.29 11.82 7.43
CA LYS A 405 -18.51 12.72 6.58
C LYS A 405 -17.84 11.95 5.43
N GLN A 406 -17.30 10.76 5.71
CA GLN A 406 -16.68 9.91 4.68
C GLN A 406 -17.74 9.29 3.77
N LEU A 407 -18.79 8.68 4.35
CA LEU A 407 -19.85 8.01 3.59
C LEU A 407 -20.60 8.97 2.64
N SER A 408 -20.79 10.25 3.02
CA SER A 408 -21.44 11.25 2.16
C SER A 408 -20.68 11.50 0.85
N LYS A 409 -19.38 11.19 0.81
CA LYS A 409 -18.51 11.38 -0.36
C LYS A 409 -18.22 10.11 -1.13
N VAL A 410 -18.75 8.95 -0.71
CA VAL A 410 -18.35 7.64 -1.26
C VAL A 410 -19.49 6.97 -2.00
N ILE A 411 -19.15 6.25 -3.08
CA ILE A 411 -20.07 5.35 -3.80
C ILE A 411 -19.40 3.99 -4.08
N PHE A 412 -20.22 2.93 -4.08
CA PHE A 412 -19.79 1.56 -4.34
C PHE A 412 -20.57 1.00 -5.55
N PRO A 413 -20.06 1.17 -6.78
CA PRO A 413 -20.83 0.86 -8.00
C PRO A 413 -21.22 -0.62 -8.13
N ILE A 414 -20.43 -1.53 -7.55
CA ILE A 414 -20.69 -2.98 -7.58
C ILE A 414 -21.44 -3.51 -6.35
N GLY A 415 -21.86 -2.64 -5.45
CA GLY A 415 -22.46 -3.04 -4.17
C GLY A 415 -23.77 -3.82 -4.28
N MET A 416 -24.47 -3.73 -5.40
CA MET A 416 -25.72 -4.46 -5.68
C MET A 416 -25.51 -5.79 -6.40
N TYR A 417 -24.28 -6.11 -6.81
CA TYR A 417 -23.96 -7.30 -7.62
C TYR A 417 -23.38 -8.42 -6.78
N GLN A 418 -23.64 -9.64 -7.20
CA GLN A 418 -22.92 -10.82 -6.74
C GLN A 418 -21.57 -10.95 -7.47
N LYS A 419 -20.60 -11.65 -6.87
CA LYS A 419 -19.30 -11.84 -7.49
C LYS A 419 -19.35 -12.50 -8.88
N ALA A 420 -20.27 -13.44 -9.06
CA ALA A 420 -20.50 -14.09 -10.36
C ALA A 420 -20.92 -13.07 -11.43
N GLU A 421 -21.87 -12.19 -11.11
CA GLU A 421 -22.35 -11.14 -12.00
C GLU A 421 -21.22 -10.13 -12.34
N VAL A 422 -20.37 -9.78 -11.37
CA VAL A 422 -19.20 -8.93 -11.61
C VAL A 422 -18.21 -9.60 -12.59
N ARG A 423 -18.03 -10.93 -12.51
CA ARG A 423 -17.22 -11.68 -13.48
C ARG A 423 -17.85 -11.72 -14.87
N GLU A 424 -19.18 -11.83 -14.98
CA GLU A 424 -19.89 -11.74 -16.23
C GLU A 424 -19.76 -10.35 -16.86
N LEU A 425 -19.94 -9.29 -16.09
CA LEU A 425 -19.70 -7.90 -16.52
C LEU A 425 -18.26 -7.66 -16.98
N ALA A 426 -17.27 -8.25 -16.29
CA ALA A 426 -15.87 -8.16 -16.71
C ALA A 426 -15.63 -8.79 -18.09
N ASN A 427 -16.35 -9.89 -18.40
CA ASN A 427 -16.32 -10.53 -19.72
C ASN A 427 -17.11 -9.71 -20.77
N GLU A 428 -18.29 -9.18 -20.41
CA GLU A 428 -19.09 -8.31 -21.27
C GLU A 428 -18.29 -7.07 -21.70
N PHE A 429 -17.61 -6.43 -20.74
CA PHE A 429 -16.75 -5.28 -21.01
C PHE A 429 -15.43 -5.65 -21.67
N GLN A 430 -15.13 -6.93 -21.86
CA GLN A 430 -13.87 -7.45 -22.42
C GLN A 430 -12.62 -6.91 -21.70
N LEU A 431 -12.69 -6.75 -20.36
CA LEU A 431 -11.61 -6.17 -19.58
C LEU A 431 -10.29 -6.91 -19.77
N PRO A 432 -9.15 -6.20 -19.91
CA PRO A 432 -7.83 -6.82 -20.05
C PRO A 432 -7.50 -7.78 -18.90
N ASN A 433 -7.97 -7.44 -17.69
CA ASN A 433 -7.74 -8.19 -16.45
C ASN A 433 -8.88 -9.12 -16.03
N ARG A 434 -9.87 -9.42 -16.88
CA ARG A 434 -11.06 -10.23 -16.55
C ARG A 434 -10.76 -11.61 -15.97
N ASN A 435 -9.62 -12.21 -16.34
CA ASN A 435 -9.18 -13.52 -15.85
C ASN A 435 -8.28 -13.44 -14.62
N ARG A 436 -7.99 -12.24 -14.11
CA ARG A 436 -7.16 -12.07 -12.94
C ARG A 436 -7.81 -12.71 -11.70
N PRO A 437 -7.08 -13.52 -10.91
CA PRO A 437 -7.59 -14.06 -9.66
C PRO A 437 -7.90 -12.95 -8.66
N ASP A 438 -8.80 -13.22 -7.72
CA ASP A 438 -9.07 -12.29 -6.62
C ASP A 438 -7.83 -12.14 -5.74
N SER A 439 -7.59 -10.93 -5.26
CA SER A 439 -6.52 -10.65 -4.30
C SER A 439 -6.75 -11.49 -3.03
N GLN A 440 -5.69 -12.14 -2.55
CA GLN A 440 -5.70 -12.95 -1.33
C GLN A 440 -4.75 -12.32 -0.32
N GLY A 441 -5.16 -12.28 0.95
CA GLY A 441 -4.36 -11.71 2.02
C GLY A 441 -4.58 -10.21 2.24
N LEU A 442 -3.71 -9.62 3.04
CA LEU A 442 -3.74 -8.18 3.34
C LEU A 442 -3.26 -7.39 2.12
N CYS A 443 -3.97 -6.32 1.79
CA CYS A 443 -3.77 -5.55 0.56
C CYS A 443 -2.37 -4.91 0.43
N PHE A 444 -1.62 -4.77 1.54
CA PHE A 444 -0.28 -4.19 1.55
C PHE A 444 0.87 -5.21 1.62
N LEU A 445 0.57 -6.47 1.89
CA LEU A 445 1.61 -7.51 2.02
C LEU A 445 1.89 -8.26 0.72
N GLY A 446 1.01 -8.15 -0.28
CA GLY A 446 1.15 -8.92 -1.51
C GLY A 446 1.26 -10.41 -1.23
N LYS A 447 2.43 -11.01 -1.53
CA LYS A 447 2.72 -12.43 -1.29
C LYS A 447 3.35 -12.71 0.09
N VAL A 448 3.71 -11.67 0.85
CA VAL A 448 4.33 -11.80 2.17
C VAL A 448 3.31 -12.33 3.18
N LYS A 449 3.69 -13.33 3.96
CA LYS A 449 2.83 -13.85 5.02
C LYS A 449 2.80 -12.90 6.21
N PHE A 450 1.64 -12.80 6.84
CA PHE A 450 1.45 -11.92 7.99
C PHE A 450 2.41 -12.24 9.16
N ASP A 451 2.69 -13.52 9.40
CA ASP A 451 3.63 -13.95 10.42
C ASP A 451 5.07 -13.50 10.11
N GLU A 452 5.48 -13.56 8.83
CA GLU A 452 6.81 -13.09 8.37
C GLU A 452 6.92 -11.57 8.51
N PHE A 453 5.84 -10.85 8.20
CA PHE A 453 5.74 -9.41 8.41
C PHE A 453 5.86 -9.05 9.90
N LEU A 454 5.12 -9.70 10.80
CA LEU A 454 5.25 -9.46 12.23
C LEU A 454 6.63 -9.81 12.76
N ALA A 455 7.24 -10.89 12.24
CA ALA A 455 8.59 -11.30 12.63
C ALA A 455 9.65 -10.25 12.29
N SER A 456 9.51 -9.53 11.18
CA SER A 456 10.46 -8.49 10.78
C SER A 456 10.47 -7.28 11.72
N TYR A 457 9.34 -6.98 12.36
CA TYR A 457 9.21 -5.84 13.30
C TYR A 457 9.38 -6.24 14.76
N LEU A 458 8.84 -7.40 15.16
CA LEU A 458 8.74 -7.81 16.54
C LEU A 458 9.77 -8.88 16.93
N GLY A 459 10.37 -9.54 15.93
CA GLY A 459 11.32 -10.62 16.16
C GLY A 459 10.69 -11.82 16.88
N ASN A 460 11.51 -12.54 17.64
CA ASN A 460 11.10 -13.66 18.48
C ASN A 460 11.16 -13.25 19.96
N ARG A 461 10.07 -13.49 20.68
CA ARG A 461 9.98 -13.38 22.14
C ARG A 461 9.40 -14.69 22.68
N PRO A 462 10.29 -15.67 22.98
CA PRO A 462 9.85 -16.99 23.44
C PRO A 462 9.13 -16.94 24.78
N GLY A 463 8.05 -17.73 24.89
CA GLY A 463 7.30 -17.89 26.11
C GLY A 463 6.68 -19.29 26.22
N ASP A 464 5.95 -19.53 27.30
CA ASP A 464 5.39 -20.82 27.59
C ASP A 464 3.97 -20.98 26.99
N VAL A 465 3.67 -22.22 26.56
CA VAL A 465 2.32 -22.66 26.24
C VAL A 465 1.80 -23.46 27.41
N VAL A 466 0.73 -22.98 28.05
CA VAL A 466 0.19 -23.53 29.32
C VAL A 466 -1.19 -24.07 29.07
N ASP A 467 -1.47 -25.26 29.60
CA ASP A 467 -2.84 -25.78 29.70
C ASP A 467 -3.65 -24.91 30.67
N ALA A 468 -4.72 -24.31 30.19
CA ALA A 468 -5.55 -23.42 30.99
C ALA A 468 -6.32 -24.13 32.10
N MET A 469 -6.46 -25.46 32.03
CA MET A 469 -7.18 -26.26 33.00
C MET A 469 -6.29 -26.78 34.12
N THR A 470 -5.04 -27.17 33.79
CA THR A 470 -4.12 -27.80 34.78
C THR A 470 -3.02 -26.86 35.24
N GLY A 471 -2.76 -25.80 34.52
CA GLY A 471 -1.60 -24.92 34.76
C GLY A 471 -0.26 -25.50 34.31
N ASP A 472 -0.24 -26.68 33.67
CA ASP A 472 0.99 -27.32 33.23
C ASP A 472 1.57 -26.62 32.00
N ILE A 473 2.91 -26.53 31.96
CA ILE A 473 3.62 -26.07 30.77
C ILE A 473 3.68 -27.22 29.78
N ILE A 474 2.99 -27.09 28.64
CA ILE A 474 2.85 -28.15 27.64
C ILE A 474 3.51 -27.80 26.31
N GLY A 475 4.21 -26.66 26.22
CA GLY A 475 4.93 -26.24 25.01
C GLY A 475 5.64 -24.93 25.17
N ARG A 476 6.23 -24.46 24.05
CA ARG A 476 6.87 -23.13 23.96
C ARG A 476 6.56 -22.46 22.63
N HIS A 477 6.20 -21.19 22.67
CA HIS A 477 5.99 -20.36 21.49
C HIS A 477 7.14 -19.38 21.25
N ASN A 478 7.20 -18.78 20.04
CA ASN A 478 8.22 -17.80 19.64
C ASN A 478 7.75 -16.34 19.73
N GLY A 479 6.51 -16.09 20.12
CA GLY A 479 5.92 -14.77 20.30
C GLY A 479 4.40 -14.85 20.39
N LEU A 480 3.78 -14.04 21.28
CA LEU A 480 2.33 -13.98 21.47
C LEU A 480 1.57 -13.58 20.21
N TRP A 481 2.19 -12.75 19.38
CA TRP A 481 1.62 -12.22 18.15
C TRP A 481 1.40 -13.25 17.05
N TYR A 482 2.05 -14.41 17.12
CA TYR A 482 1.81 -15.52 16.18
C TYR A 482 0.57 -16.35 16.54
N HIS A 483 -0.11 -16.03 17.64
CA HIS A 483 -1.25 -16.78 18.14
C HIS A 483 -2.49 -15.91 18.29
N THR A 484 -3.64 -16.46 17.87
CA THR A 484 -4.94 -15.78 17.96
C THR A 484 -5.89 -16.61 18.80
N VAL A 485 -6.66 -15.98 19.70
CA VAL A 485 -7.71 -16.67 20.50
C VAL A 485 -8.69 -17.38 19.56
N GLY A 486 -9.00 -18.63 19.86
CA GLY A 486 -9.79 -19.53 19.00
C GLY A 486 -8.96 -20.26 17.93
N GLN A 487 -7.65 -19.98 17.80
CA GLN A 487 -6.79 -20.68 16.85
C GLN A 487 -6.64 -22.16 17.23
N ARG A 488 -6.86 -23.05 16.25
CA ARG A 488 -6.62 -24.49 16.34
C ARG A 488 -5.46 -24.94 15.48
N LYS A 489 -5.42 -24.44 14.23
CA LYS A 489 -4.40 -24.87 13.25
C LYS A 489 -3.02 -24.30 13.63
N GLY A 490 -2.02 -25.17 13.59
CA GLY A 490 -0.61 -24.78 13.82
C GLY A 490 -0.18 -24.78 15.29
N ILE A 491 -1.11 -24.77 16.26
CA ILE A 491 -0.76 -24.75 17.69
C ILE A 491 0.05 -25.99 18.12
N GLY A 492 -0.22 -27.15 17.54
CA GLY A 492 0.54 -28.36 17.81
C GLY A 492 2.05 -28.29 17.47
N LYS A 493 2.46 -27.31 16.64
CA LYS A 493 3.87 -27.13 16.31
C LYS A 493 4.71 -26.54 17.45
N VAL A 494 4.05 -25.86 18.38
CA VAL A 494 4.68 -25.23 19.54
C VAL A 494 4.49 -26.05 20.83
N MET A 495 3.83 -27.19 20.74
CA MET A 495 3.53 -28.08 21.86
C MET A 495 4.51 -29.24 21.96
N PHE A 496 4.72 -29.74 23.18
CA PHE A 496 5.48 -30.96 23.40
C PHE A 496 4.77 -32.19 22.82
N PRO A 497 5.53 -33.19 22.32
CA PRO A 497 4.93 -34.36 21.64
C PRO A 497 3.87 -35.09 22.47
N LEU A 498 4.06 -35.23 23.80
CA LEU A 498 3.11 -35.87 24.68
C LEU A 498 1.78 -35.13 24.79
N ALA A 499 1.82 -33.78 24.78
CA ALA A 499 0.60 -32.97 24.85
C ALA A 499 -0.23 -33.03 23.55
N THR A 500 0.41 -33.19 22.39
CA THR A 500 -0.30 -33.28 21.11
C THR A 500 -1.16 -34.56 20.99
N ALA A 501 -0.87 -35.60 21.76
CA ALA A 501 -1.63 -36.84 21.79
C ALA A 501 -3.03 -36.70 22.45
N HIS A 502 -3.27 -35.64 23.22
CA HIS A 502 -4.47 -35.45 24.00
C HIS A 502 -5.64 -34.73 23.30
N GLY A 503 -5.58 -34.58 21.98
CA GLY A 503 -6.68 -34.09 21.15
C GLY A 503 -6.44 -32.72 20.53
N PRO A 504 -7.44 -32.08 19.93
CA PRO A 504 -7.29 -30.76 19.34
C PRO A 504 -7.22 -29.71 20.43
N TRP A 505 -6.13 -28.93 20.41
CA TRP A 505 -5.93 -27.79 21.29
C TRP A 505 -6.35 -26.47 20.63
N TYR A 506 -6.89 -25.57 21.44
CA TYR A 506 -7.31 -24.22 21.03
C TYR A 506 -6.65 -23.18 21.93
N VAL A 507 -6.23 -22.07 21.34
CA VAL A 507 -5.81 -20.90 22.11
C VAL A 507 -7.02 -20.29 22.81
N VAL A 508 -6.98 -20.17 24.13
CA VAL A 508 -8.09 -19.63 24.94
C VAL A 508 -7.80 -18.23 25.45
N ALA A 509 -6.53 -17.90 25.76
CA ALA A 509 -6.13 -16.59 26.22
C ALA A 509 -4.65 -16.35 25.99
N LYS A 510 -4.21 -15.10 26.17
CA LYS A 510 -2.81 -14.68 26.14
C LYS A 510 -2.53 -13.77 27.33
N ASP A 511 -1.38 -13.97 27.97
CA ASP A 511 -0.86 -13.10 29.03
C ASP A 511 0.40 -12.40 28.53
N GLN A 512 0.29 -11.10 28.27
CA GLN A 512 1.37 -10.29 27.74
C GLN A 512 2.48 -10.04 28.76
N GLU A 513 2.11 -9.94 30.05
CA GLU A 513 3.08 -9.61 31.10
C GLU A 513 4.03 -10.79 31.36
N ARG A 514 3.49 -12.02 31.25
CA ARG A 514 4.23 -13.26 31.51
C ARG A 514 4.70 -13.98 30.26
N ASP A 515 4.36 -13.49 29.06
CA ASP A 515 4.60 -14.16 27.78
C ASP A 515 4.03 -15.57 27.71
N ILE A 516 2.77 -15.74 28.12
CA ILE A 516 2.10 -17.05 28.16
C ILE A 516 0.96 -17.11 27.13
N VAL A 517 0.91 -18.20 26.38
CA VAL A 517 -0.23 -18.60 25.56
C VAL A 517 -0.98 -19.71 26.30
N TYR A 518 -2.19 -19.43 26.75
CA TYR A 518 -3.05 -20.43 27.35
C TYR A 518 -3.81 -21.21 26.28
N VAL A 519 -3.81 -22.53 26.39
CA VAL A 519 -4.53 -23.42 25.48
C VAL A 519 -5.41 -24.41 26.23
N SER A 520 -6.45 -24.92 25.58
CA SER A 520 -7.30 -25.97 26.14
C SER A 520 -7.70 -26.99 25.07
N ASN A 521 -7.75 -28.25 25.41
CA ASN A 521 -8.34 -29.32 24.61
C ASN A 521 -9.84 -29.53 24.91
N ARG A 522 -10.41 -28.82 25.92
CA ARG A 522 -11.80 -28.83 26.33
C ARG A 522 -12.57 -27.56 25.91
N TYR A 523 -12.11 -26.89 24.87
CA TYR A 523 -12.64 -25.59 24.44
C TYR A 523 -14.14 -25.63 24.06
N ASP A 524 -14.66 -26.79 23.70
CA ASP A 524 -16.07 -27.00 23.36
C ASP A 524 -16.93 -27.38 24.57
N GLU A 525 -16.33 -27.67 25.73
CA GLU A 525 -17.02 -28.00 26.97
C GLU A 525 -17.59 -26.76 27.68
N ASP A 526 -18.41 -26.99 28.72
CA ASP A 526 -19.11 -25.93 29.45
C ASP A 526 -18.19 -24.97 30.22
N ASP A 527 -16.98 -25.42 30.57
CA ASP A 527 -15.99 -24.62 31.31
C ASP A 527 -15.63 -23.29 30.58
N PHE A 528 -15.64 -23.30 29.24
CA PHE A 528 -15.40 -22.11 28.42
C PHE A 528 -16.66 -21.53 27.77
N ALA A 529 -17.85 -22.06 28.10
CA ALA A 529 -19.10 -21.65 27.44
C ALA A 529 -19.39 -20.17 27.60
N ARG A 530 -19.22 -19.64 28.82
CA ARG A 530 -19.48 -18.24 29.14
C ARG A 530 -18.47 -17.31 28.43
N ALA A 531 -17.20 -17.65 28.46
CA ALA A 531 -16.16 -16.89 27.79
C ALA A 531 -16.29 -16.89 26.25
N ARG A 532 -17.14 -17.75 25.69
CA ARG A 532 -17.44 -17.83 24.25
C ARG A 532 -18.77 -17.18 23.86
N SER A 533 -19.53 -16.67 24.81
CA SER A 533 -20.84 -16.03 24.57
C SER A 533 -20.96 -14.64 25.18
N GLU A 534 -20.20 -14.34 26.25
CA GLU A 534 -20.26 -13.07 26.96
C GLU A 534 -18.88 -12.39 26.87
N PHE A 535 -18.81 -11.10 26.53
CA PHE A 535 -17.57 -10.34 26.44
C PHE A 535 -17.82 -8.84 26.49
N GLU A 536 -16.78 -8.09 26.84
CA GLU A 536 -16.80 -6.62 26.86
C GLU A 536 -16.32 -6.08 25.49
N LEU A 537 -16.93 -4.96 25.08
CA LEU A 537 -16.49 -4.14 23.97
C LEU A 537 -15.95 -2.81 24.46
N GLU A 538 -14.95 -2.32 23.74
CA GLU A 538 -14.39 -0.96 23.87
C GLU A 538 -14.43 -0.25 22.51
N ASP A 539 -14.24 1.05 22.50
CA ASP A 539 -14.19 1.91 21.31
C ASP A 539 -15.42 1.70 20.38
N ILE A 540 -16.62 1.61 20.99
CA ILE A 540 -17.86 1.47 20.24
C ILE A 540 -18.14 2.76 19.48
N LYS A 541 -18.34 2.62 18.18
CA LYS A 541 -18.65 3.72 17.26
C LYS A 541 -19.87 3.41 16.41
N TRP A 542 -20.70 4.40 16.24
CA TRP A 542 -21.91 4.34 15.44
C TRP A 542 -21.74 5.12 14.13
N ILE A 543 -22.18 4.54 13.03
CA ILE A 543 -22.14 5.21 11.71
C ILE A 543 -22.96 6.49 11.70
N SER A 544 -24.11 6.47 12.41
CA SER A 544 -24.95 7.65 12.61
C SER A 544 -24.32 8.76 13.47
N GLY A 545 -23.25 8.43 14.20
CA GLY A 545 -22.63 9.28 15.23
C GLY A 545 -23.27 9.14 16.62
N THR A 546 -24.41 8.50 16.73
CA THR A 546 -25.13 8.27 17.99
C THR A 546 -25.65 6.83 18.06
N PRO A 547 -25.80 6.25 19.26
CA PRO A 547 -26.47 4.97 19.43
C PRO A 547 -27.90 4.97 18.85
N PRO A 548 -28.47 3.81 18.51
CA PRO A 548 -29.89 3.70 18.15
C PRO A 548 -30.81 4.31 19.21
N LEU A 549 -31.95 4.87 18.78
CA LEU A 549 -32.86 5.60 19.68
C LEU A 549 -33.43 4.77 20.83
N ASP A 550 -33.59 3.47 20.63
CA ASP A 550 -34.04 2.50 21.61
C ASP A 550 -32.97 2.06 22.62
N ALA A 551 -31.73 2.56 22.43
CA ALA A 551 -30.61 2.26 23.34
C ALA A 551 -30.75 2.92 24.71
N LYS A 552 -31.44 4.08 24.80
CA LYS A 552 -31.65 4.79 26.08
C LYS A 552 -33.02 4.48 26.66
N ASP A 553 -33.03 4.29 27.99
CA ASP A 553 -34.28 4.29 28.73
C ASP A 553 -34.92 5.69 28.70
N THR A 554 -36.13 5.81 28.15
CA THR A 554 -36.88 7.07 28.02
C THR A 554 -37.33 7.66 29.35
N GLU A 555 -37.36 6.83 30.45
CA GLU A 555 -37.79 7.28 31.76
C GLU A 555 -36.65 7.83 32.63
N THR A 556 -35.46 7.26 32.52
CA THR A 556 -34.33 7.63 33.39
C THR A 556 -33.25 8.45 32.73
N GLU A 557 -33.15 8.46 31.39
CA GLU A 557 -32.09 9.09 30.57
C GLU A 557 -30.64 8.70 30.96
N THR A 558 -30.47 7.94 32.06
CA THR A 558 -29.18 7.58 32.65
C THR A 558 -28.82 6.13 32.47
N GLU A 559 -29.77 5.26 32.18
CA GLU A 559 -29.58 3.82 31.99
C GLU A 559 -29.68 3.44 30.51
N TRP A 560 -28.91 2.43 30.10
CA TRP A 560 -28.95 1.90 28.77
C TRP A 560 -29.82 0.62 28.73
N ASN A 561 -30.71 0.56 27.74
CA ASN A 561 -31.50 -0.62 27.46
C ASN A 561 -30.65 -1.72 26.81
N GLU A 562 -31.06 -2.97 27.02
CA GLU A 562 -30.53 -4.12 26.27
C GLU A 562 -31.05 -4.07 24.83
N ILE A 563 -30.14 -3.97 23.85
CA ILE A 563 -30.49 -3.87 22.42
C ILE A 563 -30.07 -5.15 21.71
N ARG A 564 -30.93 -5.66 20.86
CA ARG A 564 -30.68 -6.85 20.04
C ARG A 564 -30.17 -6.50 18.67
N PHE A 565 -29.13 -7.24 18.23
CA PHE A 565 -28.49 -7.08 16.93
C PHE A 565 -28.21 -8.42 16.24
N ASP A 566 -28.18 -8.39 14.90
CA ASP A 566 -27.39 -9.32 14.12
C ASP A 566 -25.94 -8.85 14.16
N MET A 567 -24.98 -9.75 14.46
CA MET A 567 -23.57 -9.38 14.67
C MET A 567 -22.63 -10.20 13.80
N LYS A 568 -21.58 -9.56 13.27
CA LYS A 568 -20.41 -10.24 12.72
C LYS A 568 -19.23 -10.06 13.68
N ILE A 569 -18.74 -11.17 14.20
CA ILE A 569 -17.60 -11.21 15.13
C ILE A 569 -16.27 -11.16 14.39
N ARG A 570 -16.28 -11.51 13.11
CA ARG A 570 -15.15 -11.52 12.19
C ARG A 570 -15.65 -11.46 10.75
N HIS A 571 -14.75 -11.18 9.83
CA HIS A 571 -15.08 -11.27 8.41
C HIS A 571 -15.54 -12.67 8.03
N GLY A 572 -16.52 -12.76 7.15
CA GLY A 572 -17.10 -14.01 6.64
C GLY A 572 -18.63 -13.98 6.56
N PRO A 573 -19.25 -15.06 6.08
CA PRO A 573 -20.70 -15.11 5.87
C PRO A 573 -21.51 -15.27 7.16
N LYS A 574 -20.86 -15.77 8.26
CA LYS A 574 -21.54 -16.11 9.50
C LYS A 574 -22.04 -14.86 10.21
N ILE A 575 -23.32 -14.85 10.54
CA ILE A 575 -23.97 -13.90 11.44
C ILE A 575 -24.39 -14.64 12.69
N VAL A 576 -24.26 -13.99 13.82
CA VAL A 576 -24.73 -14.45 15.12
C VAL A 576 -25.67 -13.40 15.70
N GLN A 577 -26.69 -13.81 16.42
CA GLN A 577 -27.57 -12.90 17.16
C GLN A 577 -27.09 -12.76 18.60
N GLY A 578 -27.33 -11.59 19.15
CA GLY A 578 -26.97 -11.28 20.52
C GLY A 578 -27.51 -9.93 20.96
N SER A 579 -27.27 -9.62 22.22
CA SER A 579 -27.65 -8.36 22.85
C SER A 579 -26.41 -7.57 23.26
N LEU A 580 -26.55 -6.25 23.28
CA LEU A 580 -25.56 -5.28 23.76
C LEU A 580 -26.21 -4.38 24.80
N ILE A 581 -25.53 -4.21 25.93
CA ILE A 581 -25.82 -3.19 26.92
C ILE A 581 -24.64 -2.25 26.97
N LEU A 582 -24.87 -0.96 26.68
CA LEU A 582 -23.84 0.06 26.73
C LEU A 582 -23.52 0.44 28.18
N ASN A 583 -22.30 0.95 28.42
CA ASN A 583 -21.85 1.41 29.73
C ASN A 583 -21.48 2.90 29.66
N GLY A 584 -21.72 3.62 30.76
CA GLY A 584 -21.27 5.00 30.93
C GLY A 584 -21.66 5.93 29.79
N ASP A 585 -20.69 6.43 29.05
CA ASP A 585 -20.87 7.34 27.91
C ASP A 585 -21.29 6.63 26.59
N GLY A 586 -21.43 5.32 26.60
CA GLY A 586 -21.76 4.50 25.42
C GLY A 586 -20.56 4.11 24.57
N SER A 587 -19.33 4.43 24.98
CA SER A 587 -18.09 4.04 24.27
C SER A 587 -17.66 2.60 24.57
N THR A 588 -18.20 1.99 25.61
CA THR A 588 -17.99 0.60 26.03
C THR A 588 -19.32 -0.12 26.22
N GLY A 589 -19.31 -1.45 26.26
CA GLY A 589 -20.53 -2.20 26.48
C GLY A 589 -20.28 -3.70 26.70
N ASN A 590 -21.32 -4.39 27.14
CA ASN A 590 -21.32 -5.83 27.38
C ASN A 590 -22.18 -6.52 26.32
N VAL A 591 -21.59 -7.51 25.65
CA VAL A 591 -22.28 -8.33 24.64
C VAL A 591 -22.58 -9.69 25.21
N ARG A 592 -23.78 -10.18 24.90
CA ARG A 592 -24.20 -11.55 25.14
C ARG A 592 -24.73 -12.17 23.86
N LEU A 593 -24.03 -13.17 23.32
CA LEU A 593 -24.44 -13.90 22.12
C LEU A 593 -25.45 -15.00 22.50
N ASP A 594 -26.40 -15.26 21.61
CA ASP A 594 -27.38 -16.38 21.79
C ASP A 594 -26.69 -17.75 21.67
N ASN A 595 -25.60 -17.83 20.90
CA ASN A 595 -24.84 -19.05 20.67
C ASN A 595 -23.33 -18.80 20.88
N LYS A 596 -22.63 -19.82 21.35
CA LYS A 596 -21.18 -19.81 21.52
C LYS A 596 -20.45 -19.50 20.20
N ASP A 597 -19.44 -18.63 20.20
CA ASP A 597 -18.53 -18.44 19.10
C ASP A 597 -17.09 -18.84 19.47
N GLY A 598 -16.40 -19.52 18.55
CA GLY A 598 -15.06 -20.04 18.77
C GLY A 598 -13.93 -19.05 18.54
N GLY A 599 -14.20 -17.75 18.27
CA GLY A 599 -13.18 -16.83 17.84
C GLY A 599 -13.34 -15.40 18.38
N LEU A 600 -13.67 -15.25 19.66
CA LEU A 600 -13.74 -13.96 20.36
C LEU A 600 -12.33 -13.46 20.68
N ALA A 601 -11.61 -12.97 19.67
CA ALA A 601 -10.23 -12.52 19.82
C ALA A 601 -10.17 -11.03 20.20
N PRO A 602 -9.52 -10.66 21.31
CA PRO A 602 -9.29 -9.26 21.65
C PRO A 602 -8.62 -8.48 20.51
N GLY A 603 -9.10 -7.26 20.25
CA GLY A 603 -8.65 -6.41 19.15
C GLY A 603 -9.43 -6.61 17.84
N GLN A 604 -10.20 -7.68 17.70
CA GLN A 604 -11.11 -7.85 16.56
C GLN A 604 -12.40 -7.06 16.74
N TYR A 605 -13.03 -6.72 15.62
CA TYR A 605 -14.25 -5.93 15.59
C TYR A 605 -15.50 -6.80 15.67
N VAL A 606 -16.48 -6.34 16.44
CA VAL A 606 -17.86 -6.81 16.38
C VAL A 606 -18.68 -5.76 15.67
N VAL A 607 -19.23 -6.11 14.51
CA VAL A 607 -20.03 -5.20 13.68
C VAL A 607 -21.51 -5.46 13.90
N PHE A 608 -22.27 -4.42 14.20
CA PHE A 608 -23.70 -4.46 14.51
C PHE A 608 -24.52 -4.21 13.25
N TYR A 609 -25.47 -5.09 13.01
CA TYR A 609 -26.46 -4.95 11.94
C TYR A 609 -27.85 -4.92 12.52
N GLN A 610 -28.71 -4.07 11.98
CA GLN A 610 -30.10 -4.03 12.36
C GLN A 610 -30.81 -5.31 11.92
N ILE A 611 -31.49 -5.97 12.83
CA ILE A 611 -32.22 -7.21 12.56
C ILE A 611 -33.25 -7.01 11.45
N GLY A 612 -33.21 -7.88 10.45
CA GLY A 612 -34.17 -7.90 9.34
C GLY A 612 -33.91 -6.92 8.20
N THR A 613 -33.01 -5.93 8.35
CA THR A 613 -32.75 -4.91 7.30
C THR A 613 -31.37 -5.03 6.64
N LEU A 614 -30.43 -5.72 7.26
CA LEU A 614 -29.03 -5.82 6.84
C LEU A 614 -28.26 -4.46 6.91
N GLU A 615 -28.80 -3.44 7.56
CA GLU A 615 -28.13 -2.16 7.78
C GLU A 615 -26.99 -2.31 8.78
N CYS A 616 -25.82 -1.81 8.44
CA CYS A 616 -24.66 -1.72 9.32
C CYS A 616 -24.77 -0.46 10.18
N LEU A 617 -24.93 -0.62 11.47
CA LEU A 617 -25.16 0.49 12.39
C LEU A 617 -23.87 1.02 13.03
N GLY A 618 -22.87 0.17 13.19
CA GLY A 618 -21.61 0.52 13.84
C GLY A 618 -20.81 -0.70 14.25
N ALA A 619 -19.81 -0.49 15.08
CA ALA A 619 -18.92 -1.56 15.56
C ALA A 619 -18.28 -1.20 16.90
N GLY A 620 -17.82 -2.22 17.62
CA GLY A 620 -16.96 -2.11 18.79
C GLY A 620 -15.81 -3.10 18.73
N VAL A 621 -14.77 -2.88 19.51
CA VAL A 621 -13.58 -3.73 19.57
C VAL A 621 -13.66 -4.65 20.77
N ILE A 622 -13.39 -5.96 20.59
CA ILE A 622 -13.38 -6.93 21.68
C ILE A 622 -12.26 -6.58 22.65
N SER A 623 -12.61 -6.36 23.91
CA SER A 623 -11.68 -6.03 24.99
C SER A 623 -10.95 -7.27 25.51
N GLU A 624 -9.71 -7.10 25.94
CA GLU A 624 -8.93 -8.15 26.59
C GLU A 624 -9.30 -8.36 28.07
N LYS A 625 -9.94 -7.37 28.70
CA LYS A 625 -10.28 -7.40 30.15
C LYS A 625 -11.11 -8.59 30.55
N HIS A 626 -12.01 -9.03 29.66
CA HIS A 626 -12.87 -10.18 29.90
C HIS A 626 -12.05 -11.47 30.09
N TRP A 627 -11.09 -11.73 29.22
CA TRP A 627 -10.24 -12.92 29.30
C TRP A 627 -9.29 -12.89 30.50
N ALA A 628 -8.75 -11.73 30.85
CA ALA A 628 -7.92 -11.56 32.03
C ALA A 628 -8.69 -11.88 33.29
N LYS A 629 -9.92 -11.39 33.44
CA LYS A 629 -10.79 -11.73 34.57
C LYS A 629 -11.12 -13.23 34.63
N PHE A 630 -11.42 -13.84 33.49
CA PHE A 630 -11.75 -15.28 33.43
C PHE A 630 -10.56 -16.13 33.92
N LEU A 631 -9.34 -15.88 33.42
CA LEU A 631 -8.14 -16.59 33.85
C LEU A 631 -7.85 -16.40 35.34
N GLN A 632 -8.05 -15.19 35.87
CA GLN A 632 -7.83 -14.87 37.27
C GLN A 632 -8.83 -15.60 38.17
N THR A 633 -10.09 -15.72 37.74
CA THR A 633 -11.13 -16.51 38.45
C THR A 633 -10.80 -17.99 38.48
N GLN A 634 -10.40 -18.57 37.32
CA GLN A 634 -10.00 -19.97 37.22
C GLN A 634 -8.80 -20.31 38.12
N GLN A 635 -7.78 -19.45 38.13
CA GLN A 635 -6.58 -19.60 38.96
C GLN A 635 -6.93 -19.53 40.47
N ASN A 636 -7.82 -18.64 40.87
CA ASN A 636 -8.26 -18.52 42.25
C ASN A 636 -9.10 -19.75 42.69
N GLU A 637 -9.94 -20.27 41.80
CA GLU A 637 -10.75 -21.47 42.08
C GLU A 637 -9.87 -22.74 42.21
N MET A 638 -8.80 -22.85 41.39
CA MET A 638 -7.82 -23.94 41.52
C MET A 638 -7.03 -23.84 42.83
N ALA A 639 -6.56 -22.67 43.19
CA ALA A 639 -5.80 -22.45 44.44
C ALA A 639 -6.63 -22.77 45.68
N THR A 640 -7.90 -22.37 45.71
CA THR A 640 -8.84 -22.69 46.81
C THR A 640 -9.21 -24.17 46.86
N GLY A 641 -9.32 -24.84 45.70
CA GLY A 641 -9.57 -26.29 45.60
C GLY A 641 -8.37 -27.12 46.10
N GLU A 642 -7.14 -26.71 45.84
CA GLU A 642 -5.92 -27.34 46.37
C GLU A 642 -5.74 -27.14 47.87
N GLU A 643 -6.04 -25.95 48.40
CA GLU A 643 -6.04 -25.72 49.85
C GLU A 643 -7.07 -26.59 50.59
N GLN A 644 -8.29 -26.71 50.04
CA GLN A 644 -9.31 -27.59 50.61
C GLN A 644 -8.92 -29.07 50.54
N GLN A 645 -8.27 -29.55 49.48
CA GLN A 645 -7.76 -30.92 49.39
C GLN A 645 -6.57 -31.16 50.34
N LEU A 646 -5.77 -30.18 50.63
CA LEU A 646 -4.69 -30.28 51.62
C LEU A 646 -5.22 -30.29 53.06
N GLU A 647 -6.30 -29.56 53.36
CA GLU A 647 -6.96 -29.61 54.65
C GLU A 647 -7.68 -30.92 54.88
N ILE A 648 -8.26 -31.57 53.89
CA ILE A 648 -8.91 -32.91 54.02
C ILE A 648 -7.87 -34.01 54.18
N LYS A 649 -6.63 -33.82 53.76
CA LYS A 649 -5.50 -34.75 53.90
C LYS A 649 -4.71 -34.59 55.21
N ARG A 650 -4.96 -33.55 55.98
CA ARG A 650 -4.45 -33.32 57.34
C ARG A 650 -5.45 -33.78 58.37
#